data_544ecd39d9016b3909c93fcb63e530ed
#
_entry.id   544ecd39d9016b3909c93fcb63e530ed
#
_cell.length_a   1.000
_cell.length_b   1.000
_cell.length_c   1.000
_cell.angle_alpha   90.00
_cell.angle_beta   90.00
_cell.angle_gamma   90.00
#
_symmetry.space_group_name_H-M   'P 1'
#
loop_
_entity.id
_entity.type
_entity.pdbx_description
1 polymer ?
#
loop_
_entity_poly.entity_id
_entity_poly.type
_entity_poly.pdbx_seq_one_letter_code
_entity_poly.pdbx_strand_id
1 'polypeptide(L)'
;MMLSACDSGQTSFQFDEMTYSPSETVFKLFAPANAQCFVVVGDDTLQMKQMADTLWTATAKGDHKGHTYQFLVDGQSSPGVFAKAVSVNGEKGVVVDLRDSDPEGWATDQPVRRLPQDIVVYEMHHRDFSVNQPLAQHPGKFLALTEPWAIDHLKELGINAVHILPSYDYGSVDETRLNEPQYNWGYDPVNYNVPEGGYSTDPYDPLCRIREFKQMVQALHQAGIAVILDVVYNHTYDIDHSNFQRTYPDYYYRKLPLVIDASPSGSSLSGYSNGSGCGNETASEKPMMRQFMIESVKYWINEYHIDGFRFDLMGCHDIETMNAIRQAVDEIDPNIFIYGEGWSAGTCALPNELLGMKANIPQMPRIAAFSDDMRDALRGPFSDDTVEGWLGTSAVTDCEADINILKESIKAGIAGMIEHPQVDYSKVNYSDKPYATEPIQMMAYVSCHDDMCLVDRLKASIPHITEDMLIRLDLLAQTAVFTSQGVPFMLSGEELLRTKQGVHNSFESPDSINRLDWQNKERYPQVFDYYKNLIALRKAHPAFRLGTSELVRQHLEFLPIENDFVVAYRLKDHAGSDEWQDIIVILNADKSSVRVNIPEGRYTVVCCDGKVDEQGLGEVTCNKVQVNPQSALIIHN
;
A
#
# COMPACT_ATOMS: atom_id res chain seq x y z
N MET A 1 -9.55 -17.62 -37.14
CA MET A 1 -9.86 -19.00 -36.72
C MET A 1 -10.46 -18.89 -35.34
N MET A 2 -11.74 -19.18 -35.19
CA MET A 2 -12.46 -19.19 -33.90
C MET A 2 -11.90 -20.33 -33.08
N LEU A 3 -11.32 -20.03 -31.92
CA LEU A 3 -11.06 -21.00 -30.87
C LEU A 3 -12.33 -21.12 -30.03
N SER A 4 -12.97 -22.27 -30.20
CA SER A 4 -14.10 -22.74 -29.42
C SER A 4 -13.70 -22.82 -27.95
N ALA A 5 -14.36 -22.03 -27.10
CA ALA A 5 -14.33 -22.21 -25.66
C ALA A 5 -14.95 -23.57 -25.32
N CYS A 6 -14.16 -24.49 -24.82
CA CYS A 6 -14.66 -25.64 -24.06
C CYS A 6 -15.07 -25.15 -22.69
N ASP A 7 -16.35 -24.92 -22.54
CA ASP A 7 -17.02 -24.77 -21.25
C ASP A 7 -17.04 -26.16 -20.58
N SER A 8 -15.98 -26.47 -19.84
CA SER A 8 -15.98 -27.62 -18.92
C SER A 8 -16.67 -27.15 -17.66
N GLY A 9 -17.86 -27.65 -17.37
CA GLY A 9 -18.64 -27.37 -16.17
C GLY A 9 -17.87 -27.59 -14.88
N GLN A 10 -17.01 -26.65 -14.52
CA GLN A 10 -16.44 -26.53 -13.19
C GLN A 10 -17.50 -25.98 -12.27
N THR A 11 -18.02 -26.81 -11.38
CA THR A 11 -18.74 -26.36 -10.21
C THR A 11 -17.85 -25.33 -9.50
N SER A 12 -18.32 -24.08 -9.40
CA SER A 12 -17.60 -23.00 -8.73
C SER A 12 -17.39 -23.40 -7.26
N PHE A 13 -16.17 -23.76 -6.90
CA PHE A 13 -15.79 -23.96 -5.50
C PHE A 13 -15.72 -22.59 -4.83
N GLN A 14 -16.45 -22.44 -3.72
CA GLN A 14 -16.30 -21.30 -2.83
C GLN A 14 -15.40 -21.74 -1.67
N PHE A 15 -14.47 -20.89 -1.26
CA PHE A 15 -13.55 -21.18 -0.16
C PHE A 15 -14.23 -21.07 1.22
N ASP A 16 -15.34 -21.80 1.39
CA ASP A 16 -16.00 -22.05 2.67
C ASP A 16 -15.50 -23.37 3.30
N GLU A 17 -14.18 -23.44 3.51
CA GLU A 17 -13.49 -24.65 3.96
C GLU A 17 -13.97 -25.17 5.30
N MET A 18 -14.48 -24.30 6.18
CA MET A 18 -15.10 -24.66 7.46
C MET A 18 -16.38 -23.85 7.65
N THR A 19 -17.50 -24.56 7.77
CA THR A 19 -18.81 -23.96 8.08
C THR A 19 -19.37 -24.59 9.34
N TYR A 20 -19.48 -23.77 10.39
CA TYR A 20 -19.95 -24.20 11.71
C TYR A 20 -21.46 -24.00 11.88
N SER A 21 -22.09 -24.97 12.55
CA SER A 21 -23.36 -24.84 13.25
C SER A 21 -23.33 -25.63 14.56
N PRO A 22 -24.20 -25.36 15.56
CA PRO A 22 -24.24 -26.15 16.81
C PRO A 22 -24.55 -27.63 16.63
N SER A 23 -25.11 -28.05 15.49
CA SER A 23 -25.45 -29.44 15.20
C SER A 23 -24.40 -30.18 14.39
N GLU A 24 -23.58 -29.45 13.65
CA GLU A 24 -22.55 -30.03 12.78
C GLU A 24 -21.57 -28.97 12.29
N THR A 25 -20.36 -29.41 11.97
CA THR A 25 -19.37 -28.62 11.21
C THR A 25 -19.12 -29.30 9.87
N VAL A 26 -19.30 -28.55 8.78
CA VAL A 26 -19.05 -29.03 7.42
C VAL A 26 -17.66 -28.53 6.98
N PHE A 27 -16.84 -29.44 6.50
CA PHE A 27 -15.52 -29.18 5.95
C PHE A 27 -15.52 -29.44 4.45
N LYS A 28 -14.93 -28.53 3.68
CA LYS A 28 -14.73 -28.64 2.24
C LYS A 28 -13.28 -28.35 1.90
N LEU A 29 -12.75 -28.98 0.87
CA LEU A 29 -11.36 -28.83 0.49
C LEU A 29 -11.21 -28.95 -1.02
N PHE A 30 -10.41 -28.07 -1.63
CA PHE A 30 -9.92 -28.21 -2.98
C PHE A 30 -8.55 -28.90 -2.93
N ALA A 31 -8.49 -30.15 -3.40
CA ALA A 31 -7.28 -31.00 -3.34
C ALA A 31 -7.23 -31.94 -4.56
N PRO A 32 -6.07 -32.59 -4.85
CA PRO A 32 -5.95 -33.49 -6.00
C PRO A 32 -7.01 -34.60 -6.03
N ALA A 33 -7.50 -34.92 -7.23
CA ALA A 33 -8.56 -35.91 -7.42
C ALA A 33 -8.21 -37.33 -6.92
N ASN A 34 -6.93 -37.66 -6.91
CA ASN A 34 -6.41 -38.97 -6.51
C ASN A 34 -5.79 -38.97 -5.09
N ALA A 35 -5.92 -37.87 -4.34
CA ALA A 35 -5.37 -37.78 -2.99
C ALA A 35 -6.19 -38.59 -1.97
N GLN A 36 -5.57 -38.89 -0.83
CA GLN A 36 -6.27 -39.38 0.37
C GLN A 36 -6.49 -38.20 1.30
N CYS A 37 -7.76 -37.77 1.41
CA CYS A 37 -8.14 -36.61 2.18
C CYS A 37 -8.86 -36.99 3.47
N PHE A 38 -8.42 -36.43 4.59
CA PHE A 38 -9.07 -36.54 5.89
C PHE A 38 -9.15 -35.14 6.51
N VAL A 39 -10.07 -34.97 7.46
CA VAL A 39 -10.05 -33.86 8.42
C VAL A 39 -9.99 -34.42 9.84
N VAL A 40 -9.08 -33.88 10.62
CA VAL A 40 -9.00 -34.13 12.06
C VAL A 40 -9.68 -32.95 12.75
N VAL A 41 -10.67 -33.20 13.59
CA VAL A 41 -11.36 -32.17 14.39
C VAL A 41 -11.46 -32.64 15.83
N GLY A 42 -10.84 -31.91 16.76
CA GLY A 42 -10.64 -32.41 18.12
C GLY A 42 -9.87 -33.74 18.11
N ASP A 43 -10.45 -34.79 18.67
CA ASP A 43 -9.88 -36.14 18.72
C ASP A 43 -10.36 -37.04 17.55
N ASP A 44 -11.29 -36.56 16.73
CA ASP A 44 -11.91 -37.33 15.66
C ASP A 44 -11.17 -37.15 14.33
N THR A 45 -10.95 -38.28 13.62
CA THR A 45 -10.44 -38.27 12.24
C THR A 45 -11.53 -38.74 11.28
N LEU A 46 -11.93 -37.87 10.38
CA LEU A 46 -12.98 -38.15 9.41
C LEU A 46 -12.39 -38.28 8.01
N GLN A 47 -12.70 -39.38 7.33
CA GLN A 47 -12.37 -39.51 5.91
C GLN A 47 -13.25 -38.58 5.08
N MET A 48 -12.66 -37.74 4.24
CA MET A 48 -13.40 -36.89 3.33
C MET A 48 -13.92 -37.68 2.13
N LYS A 49 -15.08 -37.28 1.64
CA LYS A 49 -15.69 -37.86 0.43
C LYS A 49 -15.48 -36.91 -0.74
N GLN A 50 -15.06 -37.48 -1.85
CA GLN A 50 -14.95 -36.76 -3.10
C GLN A 50 -16.33 -36.46 -3.68
N MET A 51 -16.62 -35.18 -3.91
CA MET A 51 -17.90 -34.72 -4.48
C MET A 51 -17.79 -34.39 -5.97
N ALA A 52 -16.62 -33.97 -6.41
CA ALA A 52 -16.23 -33.74 -7.79
C ALA A 52 -14.71 -33.98 -7.90
N ASP A 53 -14.15 -33.96 -9.09
CA ASP A 53 -12.76 -34.36 -9.34
C ASP A 53 -11.73 -33.84 -8.32
N THR A 54 -11.86 -32.58 -7.92
CA THR A 54 -10.93 -31.92 -7.00
C THR A 54 -11.60 -31.35 -5.74
N LEU A 55 -12.89 -31.65 -5.54
CA LEU A 55 -13.66 -31.17 -4.40
C LEU A 55 -13.94 -32.29 -3.40
N TRP A 56 -13.53 -32.08 -2.16
CA TRP A 56 -13.69 -33.03 -1.05
C TRP A 56 -14.55 -32.41 0.06
N THR A 57 -15.32 -33.24 0.77
CA THR A 57 -16.15 -32.81 1.90
C THR A 57 -16.21 -33.84 3.02
N ALA A 58 -16.35 -33.35 4.25
CA ALA A 58 -16.68 -34.15 5.42
C ALA A 58 -17.62 -33.38 6.34
N THR A 59 -18.37 -34.08 7.17
CA THR A 59 -19.27 -33.48 8.17
C THR A 59 -19.00 -34.11 9.53
N ALA A 60 -18.55 -33.30 10.47
CA ALA A 60 -18.46 -33.67 11.88
C ALA A 60 -19.81 -33.35 12.56
N LYS A 61 -20.45 -34.37 13.14
CA LYS A 61 -21.74 -34.21 13.84
C LYS A 61 -21.53 -33.78 15.29
N GLY A 62 -22.39 -32.88 15.76
CA GLY A 62 -22.32 -32.31 17.11
C GLY A 62 -21.72 -30.91 17.10
N ASP A 63 -21.57 -30.35 18.28
CA ASP A 63 -21.00 -29.03 18.50
C ASP A 63 -19.46 -29.14 18.66
N HIS A 64 -18.76 -28.67 17.66
CA HIS A 64 -17.28 -28.66 17.64
C HIS A 64 -16.69 -27.27 17.87
N LYS A 65 -17.48 -26.28 18.27
CA LYS A 65 -17.01 -24.92 18.53
C LYS A 65 -15.83 -24.91 19.52
N GLY A 66 -14.77 -24.22 19.15
CA GLY A 66 -13.54 -24.13 19.93
C GLY A 66 -12.54 -25.30 19.72
N HIS A 67 -12.94 -26.37 19.03
CA HIS A 67 -12.01 -27.44 18.69
C HIS A 67 -11.06 -27.00 17.56
N THR A 68 -9.83 -27.43 17.62
CA THR A 68 -8.89 -27.28 16.49
C THR A 68 -9.22 -28.29 15.40
N TYR A 69 -8.92 -27.92 14.15
CA TYR A 69 -9.01 -28.84 13.02
C TYR A 69 -7.76 -28.74 12.12
N GLN A 70 -7.50 -29.82 11.38
CA GLN A 70 -6.50 -29.86 10.31
C GLN A 70 -6.99 -30.77 9.19
N PHE A 71 -6.77 -30.35 7.96
CA PHE A 71 -6.88 -31.23 6.81
C PHE A 71 -5.60 -32.07 6.69
N LEU A 72 -5.75 -33.31 6.27
CA LEU A 72 -4.65 -34.19 5.89
C LEU A 72 -4.81 -34.59 4.43
N VAL A 73 -3.88 -34.18 3.59
CA VAL A 73 -3.84 -34.54 2.17
C VAL A 73 -2.57 -35.36 1.91
N ASP A 74 -2.73 -36.64 1.60
CA ASP A 74 -1.62 -37.59 1.45
C ASP A 74 -0.62 -37.56 2.63
N GLY A 75 -1.15 -37.34 3.84
CA GLY A 75 -0.38 -37.27 5.08
C GLY A 75 0.23 -35.91 5.42
N GLN A 76 0.11 -34.93 4.53
CA GLN A 76 0.49 -33.52 4.82
C GLN A 76 -0.64 -32.81 5.54
N SER A 77 -0.33 -32.15 6.66
CA SER A 77 -1.33 -31.44 7.47
C SER A 77 -1.32 -29.92 7.23
N SER A 78 -2.50 -29.32 7.16
CA SER A 78 -2.67 -27.86 7.07
C SER A 78 -3.99 -27.42 7.70
N PRO A 79 -4.15 -26.15 8.14
CA PRO A 79 -5.46 -25.59 8.51
C PRO A 79 -6.39 -25.37 7.29
N GLY A 80 -5.95 -25.72 6.09
CA GLY A 80 -6.53 -25.31 4.82
C GLY A 80 -5.90 -24.03 4.27
N VAL A 81 -6.28 -23.65 3.06
CA VAL A 81 -5.76 -22.42 2.44
C VAL A 81 -6.58 -21.18 2.82
N PHE A 82 -7.82 -21.40 3.31
CA PHE A 82 -8.77 -20.34 3.65
C PHE A 82 -9.24 -20.39 5.11
N ALA A 83 -8.34 -20.77 6.03
CA ALA A 83 -8.64 -20.71 7.46
C ALA A 83 -9.03 -19.28 7.87
N LYS A 84 -10.09 -19.14 8.68
CA LYS A 84 -10.63 -17.86 9.18
C LYS A 84 -10.31 -17.61 10.65
N ALA A 85 -9.87 -18.64 11.36
CA ALA A 85 -9.37 -18.60 12.73
C ALA A 85 -8.35 -19.71 12.90
N VAL A 86 -7.26 -19.40 13.59
CA VAL A 86 -6.14 -20.35 13.81
C VAL A 86 -5.71 -20.35 15.27
N SER A 87 -5.04 -21.44 15.66
CA SER A 87 -4.32 -21.50 16.93
C SER A 87 -3.08 -20.60 16.91
N VAL A 88 -2.45 -20.43 18.07
CA VAL A 88 -1.17 -19.73 18.19
C VAL A 88 -0.17 -20.23 17.15
N ASN A 89 0.60 -19.32 16.55
CA ASN A 89 1.53 -19.57 15.43
C ASN A 89 0.86 -20.11 14.15
N GLY A 90 -0.45 -19.99 13.99
CA GLY A 90 -1.13 -20.32 12.74
C GLY A 90 -1.19 -21.82 12.35
N GLU A 91 -0.80 -22.74 13.25
CA GLU A 91 -0.58 -24.15 12.90
C GLU A 91 -1.85 -24.94 12.59
N LYS A 92 -2.94 -24.65 13.29
CA LYS A 92 -4.21 -25.38 13.17
C LYS A 92 -5.36 -24.40 12.98
N GLY A 93 -6.31 -24.76 12.16
CA GLY A 93 -7.60 -24.07 12.11
C GLY A 93 -8.38 -24.28 13.42
N VAL A 94 -9.24 -23.35 13.76
CA VAL A 94 -10.15 -23.44 14.91
C VAL A 94 -11.59 -23.30 14.43
N VAL A 95 -12.47 -24.17 14.89
CA VAL A 95 -13.91 -24.10 14.60
C VAL A 95 -14.52 -22.96 15.41
N VAL A 96 -14.93 -21.90 14.74
CA VAL A 96 -15.48 -20.70 15.38
C VAL A 96 -16.80 -20.27 14.72
N ASP A 97 -17.60 -19.55 15.47
CA ASP A 97 -18.62 -18.66 14.94
C ASP A 97 -18.03 -17.24 14.96
N LEU A 98 -17.74 -16.67 13.82
CA LEU A 98 -17.08 -15.35 13.73
C LEU A 98 -17.89 -14.25 14.43
N ARG A 99 -19.22 -14.41 14.55
CA ARG A 99 -20.08 -13.45 15.28
C ARG A 99 -19.72 -13.33 16.76
N ASP A 100 -19.06 -14.34 17.34
CA ASP A 100 -18.60 -14.27 18.73
C ASP A 100 -17.42 -13.29 18.93
N SER A 101 -16.80 -12.89 17.83
CA SER A 101 -15.71 -11.90 17.82
C SER A 101 -16.20 -10.47 17.58
N ASP A 102 -17.49 -10.27 17.25
CA ASP A 102 -18.01 -8.95 16.93
C ASP A 102 -17.98 -8.03 18.16
N PRO A 103 -17.33 -6.87 18.09
CA PRO A 103 -17.41 -5.89 19.15
C PRO A 103 -18.82 -5.26 19.23
N GLU A 104 -19.11 -4.62 20.34
CA GLU A 104 -20.39 -3.91 20.51
C GLU A 104 -20.58 -2.87 19.40
N GLY A 105 -21.74 -2.92 18.73
CA GLY A 105 -22.07 -2.01 17.63
C GLY A 105 -21.51 -2.42 16.27
N TRP A 106 -20.79 -3.55 16.14
CA TRP A 106 -20.18 -3.98 14.87
C TRP A 106 -21.19 -4.07 13.70
N ALA A 107 -22.38 -4.63 13.96
CA ALA A 107 -23.43 -4.75 12.94
C ALA A 107 -23.95 -3.40 12.40
N THR A 108 -23.63 -2.29 13.04
CA THR A 108 -23.99 -0.92 12.63
C THR A 108 -22.79 -0.08 12.27
N ASP A 109 -21.59 -0.67 12.22
CA ASP A 109 -20.40 -0.01 11.74
C ASP A 109 -20.59 0.46 10.29
N GLN A 110 -20.06 1.64 9.99
CA GLN A 110 -20.20 2.25 8.67
C GLN A 110 -18.82 2.40 8.02
N PRO A 111 -18.51 1.57 7.03
CA PRO A 111 -17.28 1.73 6.24
C PRO A 111 -17.13 3.15 5.68
N VAL A 112 -15.90 3.64 5.66
CA VAL A 112 -15.59 5.00 5.19
C VAL A 112 -15.25 4.95 3.70
N ARG A 113 -16.21 5.24 2.84
CA ARG A 113 -16.01 5.26 1.39
C ARG A 113 -15.77 6.68 0.89
N ARG A 114 -14.71 6.84 0.11
CA ARG A 114 -14.31 8.13 -0.47
C ARG A 114 -14.00 7.97 -1.95
N LEU A 115 -14.17 9.04 -2.70
CA LEU A 115 -13.62 9.09 -4.06
C LEU A 115 -12.09 9.10 -3.97
N PRO A 116 -11.38 8.42 -4.88
CA PRO A 116 -9.91 8.31 -4.79
C PRO A 116 -9.18 9.65 -4.69
N GLN A 117 -9.63 10.68 -5.41
CA GLN A 117 -9.03 12.02 -5.34
C GLN A 117 -9.16 12.71 -3.98
N ASP A 118 -10.13 12.28 -3.13
CA ASP A 118 -10.37 12.85 -1.80
C ASP A 118 -9.59 12.13 -0.70
N ILE A 119 -8.86 11.07 -1.06
CA ILE A 119 -8.08 10.26 -0.11
C ILE A 119 -6.73 10.93 0.16
N VAL A 120 -6.32 10.91 1.42
CA VAL A 120 -4.97 11.21 1.89
C VAL A 120 -4.52 9.99 2.68
N VAL A 121 -3.59 9.23 2.11
CA VAL A 121 -3.12 7.95 2.67
C VAL A 121 -1.96 8.18 3.63
N TYR A 122 -2.05 7.55 4.81
CA TYR A 122 -1.00 7.51 5.82
C TYR A 122 -0.60 6.05 6.05
N GLU A 123 0.59 5.68 5.58
CA GLU A 123 1.13 4.33 5.73
C GLU A 123 1.67 4.13 7.14
N MET A 124 1.30 3.04 7.80
CA MET A 124 1.77 2.77 9.16
C MET A 124 1.97 1.28 9.43
N HIS A 125 2.86 1.01 10.39
CA HIS A 125 3.04 -0.29 11.02
C HIS A 125 2.64 -0.19 12.50
N HIS A 126 1.94 -1.19 13.04
CA HIS A 126 1.41 -1.17 14.40
C HIS A 126 2.46 -0.87 15.47
N ARG A 127 3.63 -1.52 15.35
CA ARG A 127 4.72 -1.33 16.32
C ARG A 127 5.39 0.02 16.14
N ASP A 128 5.77 0.38 14.92
CA ASP A 128 6.46 1.64 14.62
C ASP A 128 5.71 2.83 15.19
N PHE A 129 4.40 2.85 14.95
CA PHE A 129 3.53 3.93 15.35
C PHE A 129 3.37 4.05 16.87
N SER A 130 3.30 2.92 17.61
CA SER A 130 2.81 2.95 18.98
C SER A 130 3.82 2.56 20.07
N VAL A 131 4.89 1.78 19.76
CA VAL A 131 5.78 1.21 20.81
C VAL A 131 6.56 2.26 21.58
N ASN A 132 6.80 3.44 21.01
CA ASN A 132 7.53 4.55 21.66
C ASN A 132 6.62 5.70 22.10
N GLN A 133 5.28 5.50 22.06
CA GLN A 133 4.33 6.51 22.48
C GLN A 133 4.06 6.42 23.98
N PRO A 134 4.42 7.45 24.79
CA PRO A 134 4.28 7.38 26.25
C PRO A 134 2.84 7.21 26.76
N LEU A 135 1.85 7.57 25.93
CA LEU A 135 0.43 7.47 26.29
C LEU A 135 -0.19 6.12 25.89
N ALA A 136 0.53 5.30 25.10
CA ALA A 136 0.01 4.03 24.62
C ALA A 136 -0.17 3.03 25.76
N GLN A 137 -1.40 2.52 25.90
CA GLN A 137 -1.73 1.45 26.86
C GLN A 137 -1.49 0.06 26.24
N HIS A 138 -1.60 -0.04 24.90
CA HIS A 138 -1.41 -1.27 24.14
C HIS A 138 -0.33 -1.10 23.06
N PRO A 139 0.94 -0.77 23.44
CA PRO A 139 1.99 -0.49 22.47
C PRO A 139 2.25 -1.70 21.56
N GLY A 140 2.30 -1.48 20.24
CA GLY A 140 2.53 -2.50 19.23
C GLY A 140 1.34 -3.43 18.95
N LYS A 141 0.13 -3.10 19.42
CA LYS A 141 -1.06 -3.93 19.29
C LYS A 141 -2.15 -3.23 18.45
N PHE A 142 -3.11 -4.00 17.92
CA PHE A 142 -4.29 -3.46 17.23
C PHE A 142 -4.99 -2.38 18.06
N LEU A 143 -5.15 -2.63 19.35
CA LEU A 143 -5.86 -1.72 20.26
C LEU A 143 -5.19 -0.36 20.44
N ALA A 144 -3.90 -0.20 20.11
CA ALA A 144 -3.24 1.11 20.14
C ALA A 144 -3.94 2.14 19.25
N LEU A 145 -4.51 1.69 18.11
CA LEU A 145 -5.25 2.54 17.17
C LEU A 145 -6.69 2.82 17.59
N THR A 146 -7.16 2.28 18.71
CA THR A 146 -8.44 2.64 19.33
C THR A 146 -8.28 3.76 20.38
N GLU A 147 -7.05 4.06 20.76
CA GLU A 147 -6.74 4.97 21.85
C GLU A 147 -6.86 6.44 21.41
N PRO A 148 -7.34 7.35 22.29
CA PRO A 148 -7.58 8.74 21.93
C PRO A 148 -6.36 9.45 21.33
N TRP A 149 -5.16 9.22 21.85
CA TRP A 149 -3.94 9.86 21.35
C TRP A 149 -3.66 9.55 19.87
N ALA A 150 -3.94 8.31 19.44
CA ALA A 150 -3.74 7.87 18.06
C ALA A 150 -4.79 8.50 17.12
N ILE A 151 -6.05 8.41 17.51
CA ILE A 151 -7.16 9.00 16.76
C ILE A 151 -7.02 10.53 16.67
N ASP A 152 -6.69 11.19 17.77
CA ASP A 152 -6.51 12.65 17.82
C ASP A 152 -5.35 13.10 16.94
N HIS A 153 -4.22 12.37 16.94
CA HIS A 153 -3.08 12.67 16.06
C HIS A 153 -3.47 12.58 14.58
N LEU A 154 -4.11 11.49 14.15
CA LEU A 154 -4.52 11.31 12.76
C LEU A 154 -5.53 12.38 12.32
N LYS A 155 -6.49 12.72 13.18
CA LYS A 155 -7.48 13.78 12.91
C LYS A 155 -6.84 15.15 12.87
N GLU A 156 -5.94 15.47 13.81
CA GLU A 156 -5.22 16.74 13.84
C GLU A 156 -4.38 16.94 12.59
N LEU A 157 -3.68 15.90 12.13
CA LEU A 157 -2.89 15.93 10.90
C LEU A 157 -3.78 16.06 9.65
N GLY A 158 -5.05 15.64 9.73
CA GLY A 158 -6.01 15.72 8.63
C GLY A 158 -6.08 14.45 7.78
N ILE A 159 -5.48 13.35 8.23
CA ILE A 159 -5.51 12.03 7.57
C ILE A 159 -6.95 11.52 7.51
N ASN A 160 -7.30 10.88 6.40
CA ASN A 160 -8.62 10.28 6.20
C ASN A 160 -8.59 8.83 5.68
N ALA A 161 -7.41 8.27 5.49
CA ALA A 161 -7.20 6.86 5.21
C ALA A 161 -5.87 6.38 5.81
N VAL A 162 -5.87 5.29 6.54
CA VAL A 162 -4.65 4.61 6.98
C VAL A 162 -4.42 3.38 6.11
N HIS A 163 -3.21 3.25 5.57
CA HIS A 163 -2.70 2.04 4.96
C HIS A 163 -1.87 1.31 6.02
N ILE A 164 -2.36 0.18 6.47
CA ILE A 164 -1.70 -0.60 7.52
C ILE A 164 -0.89 -1.72 6.87
N LEU A 165 0.41 -1.81 7.19
CA LEU A 165 1.29 -2.88 6.75
C LEU A 165 0.68 -4.26 7.08
N PRO A 166 1.16 -5.36 6.47
CA PRO A 166 0.52 -6.67 6.59
C PRO A 166 0.09 -6.99 8.02
N SER A 167 -1.19 -7.25 8.19
CA SER A 167 -1.84 -7.46 9.50
C SER A 167 -2.52 -8.83 9.61
N TYR A 168 -2.31 -9.70 8.60
CA TYR A 168 -2.70 -11.11 8.66
C TYR A 168 -1.54 -11.95 9.22
N ASP A 169 -1.84 -13.20 9.55
CA ASP A 169 -0.93 -14.17 10.17
C ASP A 169 0.29 -14.45 9.28
N TYR A 170 1.48 -14.16 9.80
CA TYR A 170 2.76 -14.29 9.11
C TYR A 170 3.79 -15.06 9.94
N GLY A 171 4.87 -15.57 9.30
CA GLY A 171 5.73 -16.60 9.85
C GLY A 171 6.90 -16.15 10.71
N SER A 172 7.34 -14.89 10.60
CA SER A 172 8.60 -14.43 11.22
C SER A 172 8.52 -14.11 12.71
N VAL A 173 7.32 -14.07 13.30
CA VAL A 173 7.11 -13.80 14.72
C VAL A 173 6.57 -15.02 15.42
N ASP A 174 7.29 -15.48 16.45
CA ASP A 174 6.81 -16.55 17.34
C ASP A 174 5.85 -15.97 18.39
N GLU A 175 4.55 -16.17 18.18
CA GLU A 175 3.48 -15.67 19.04
C GLU A 175 3.55 -16.22 20.48
N THR A 176 4.27 -17.33 20.70
CA THR A 176 4.47 -17.90 22.06
C THR A 176 5.54 -17.15 22.85
N ARG A 177 6.30 -16.26 22.21
CA ARG A 177 7.47 -15.57 22.77
C ARG A 177 7.38 -14.04 22.63
N LEU A 178 6.18 -13.47 22.65
CA LEU A 178 5.94 -12.03 22.47
C LEU A 178 6.57 -11.14 23.56
N ASN A 179 7.07 -11.72 24.63
CA ASN A 179 7.86 -11.04 25.66
C ASN A 179 9.34 -10.87 25.28
N GLU A 180 9.78 -11.46 24.17
CA GLU A 180 11.11 -11.31 23.62
C GLU A 180 11.10 -10.30 22.47
N PRO A 181 12.21 -9.57 22.21
CA PRO A 181 12.29 -8.68 21.07
C PRO A 181 12.13 -9.44 19.75
N GLN A 182 11.06 -9.15 19.04
CA GLN A 182 10.77 -9.69 17.73
C GLN A 182 10.13 -8.56 16.90
N TYR A 183 10.61 -8.39 15.71
CA TYR A 183 10.09 -7.38 14.77
C TYR A 183 10.13 -7.92 13.35
N ASN A 184 9.06 -7.75 12.63
CA ASN A 184 9.01 -7.95 11.18
C ASN A 184 7.90 -7.06 10.60
N TRP A 185 8.02 -6.65 9.34
CA TRP A 185 6.95 -5.91 8.65
C TRP A 185 5.74 -6.79 8.34
N GLY A 186 5.92 -8.13 8.25
CA GLY A 186 4.83 -9.08 8.00
C GLY A 186 4.67 -9.48 6.53
N TYR A 187 5.64 -9.23 5.66
CA TYR A 187 5.59 -9.65 4.25
C TYR A 187 5.99 -11.12 4.04
N ASP A 188 5.66 -11.99 4.98
CA ASP A 188 5.91 -13.43 4.97
C ASP A 188 4.66 -14.22 5.34
N PRO A 189 3.61 -14.18 4.48
CA PRO A 189 2.28 -14.67 4.78
C PRO A 189 2.22 -16.19 5.00
N VAL A 190 1.43 -16.60 6.02
CA VAL A 190 1.11 -17.99 6.34
C VAL A 190 -0.40 -18.23 6.19
N ASN A 191 -1.25 -17.46 6.89
CA ASN A 191 -2.70 -17.56 6.82
C ASN A 191 -3.31 -16.20 6.40
N TYR A 192 -3.66 -16.06 5.14
CA TYR A 192 -4.07 -14.80 4.51
C TYR A 192 -5.38 -14.20 5.03
N ASN A 193 -6.23 -14.98 5.71
CA ASN A 193 -7.57 -14.57 6.11
C ASN A 193 -7.75 -14.52 7.63
N VAL A 194 -6.64 -14.47 8.37
CA VAL A 194 -6.63 -14.41 9.84
C VAL A 194 -5.77 -13.23 10.27
N PRO A 195 -6.24 -12.34 11.17
CA PRO A 195 -5.39 -11.28 11.72
C PRO A 195 -4.20 -11.84 12.51
N GLU A 196 -3.07 -11.14 12.47
CA GLU A 196 -1.82 -11.52 13.15
C GLU A 196 -1.97 -11.55 14.67
N GLY A 197 -1.58 -12.67 15.28
CA GLY A 197 -1.70 -12.86 16.73
C GLY A 197 -0.68 -12.06 17.52
N GLY A 198 0.47 -11.73 16.95
CA GLY A 198 1.48 -10.87 17.55
C GLY A 198 0.97 -9.46 17.83
N TYR A 199 -0.04 -9.00 17.11
CA TYR A 199 -0.69 -7.71 17.33
C TYR A 199 -1.92 -7.78 18.25
N SER A 200 -2.35 -8.97 18.70
CA SER A 200 -3.41 -9.12 19.70
C SER A 200 -2.87 -9.14 21.12
N THR A 201 -3.75 -8.88 22.10
CA THR A 201 -3.38 -8.95 23.53
C THR A 201 -3.28 -10.39 24.05
N ASP A 202 -3.96 -11.34 23.38
CA ASP A 202 -3.89 -12.76 23.69
C ASP A 202 -3.82 -13.59 22.40
N PRO A 203 -2.63 -14.08 21.98
CA PRO A 203 -2.47 -14.90 20.78
C PRO A 203 -3.02 -16.32 20.93
N TYR A 204 -3.28 -16.78 22.17
CA TYR A 204 -3.82 -18.10 22.44
C TYR A 204 -5.33 -18.19 22.29
N ASP A 205 -6.05 -17.06 22.39
CA ASP A 205 -7.47 -16.98 22.08
C ASP A 205 -7.65 -16.64 20.58
N PRO A 206 -8.10 -17.57 19.73
CA PRO A 206 -8.26 -17.34 18.30
C PRO A 206 -9.26 -16.24 17.95
N LEU A 207 -10.21 -15.94 18.86
CA LEU A 207 -11.18 -14.86 18.68
C LEU A 207 -10.66 -13.50 19.15
N CYS A 208 -9.63 -13.46 20.00
CA CYS A 208 -9.07 -12.21 20.50
C CYS A 208 -8.51 -11.37 19.35
N ARG A 209 -7.63 -11.95 18.51
CA ARG A 209 -7.02 -11.27 17.35
C ARG A 209 -8.08 -10.73 16.37
N ILE A 210 -9.15 -11.50 16.14
CA ILE A 210 -10.25 -11.11 15.25
C ILE A 210 -11.04 -9.95 15.86
N ARG A 211 -11.38 -10.04 17.14
CA ARG A 211 -12.15 -9.01 17.85
C ARG A 211 -11.38 -7.69 17.93
N GLU A 212 -10.10 -7.75 18.29
CA GLU A 212 -9.28 -6.55 18.43
C GLU A 212 -9.01 -5.86 17.08
N PHE A 213 -8.84 -6.62 16.01
CA PHE A 213 -8.76 -6.06 14.66
C PHE A 213 -10.08 -5.36 14.27
N LYS A 214 -11.25 -5.98 14.54
CA LYS A 214 -12.55 -5.34 14.32
C LYS A 214 -12.73 -4.07 15.16
N GLN A 215 -12.28 -4.07 16.42
CA GLN A 215 -12.31 -2.89 17.29
C GLN A 215 -11.47 -1.74 16.72
N MET A 216 -10.29 -2.05 16.19
CA MET A 216 -9.42 -1.08 15.53
C MET A 216 -10.13 -0.46 14.32
N VAL A 217 -10.66 -1.29 13.42
CA VAL A 217 -11.37 -0.81 12.23
C VAL A 217 -12.56 0.07 12.63
N GLN A 218 -13.37 -0.38 13.58
CA GLN A 218 -14.53 0.37 14.06
C GLN A 218 -14.14 1.74 14.66
N ALA A 219 -13.06 1.80 15.43
CA ALA A 219 -12.60 3.06 16.02
C ALA A 219 -12.12 4.05 14.94
N LEU A 220 -11.42 3.57 13.92
CA LEU A 220 -11.01 4.39 12.78
C LEU A 220 -12.21 4.87 11.97
N HIS A 221 -13.21 4.01 11.69
CA HIS A 221 -14.45 4.39 11.01
C HIS A 221 -15.23 5.46 11.79
N GLN A 222 -15.35 5.31 13.10
CA GLN A 222 -15.99 6.33 13.96
C GLN A 222 -15.27 7.68 13.91
N ALA A 223 -13.97 7.68 13.64
CA ALA A 223 -13.18 8.89 13.42
C ALA A 223 -13.28 9.42 11.97
N GLY A 224 -13.97 8.75 11.07
CA GLY A 224 -14.07 9.09 9.64
C GLY A 224 -12.82 8.75 8.83
N ILE A 225 -12.01 7.79 9.30
CA ILE A 225 -10.76 7.34 8.70
C ILE A 225 -10.98 5.98 8.05
N ALA A 226 -10.74 5.86 6.77
CA ALA A 226 -10.79 4.62 6.01
C ALA A 226 -9.60 3.70 6.37
N VAL A 227 -9.80 2.39 6.28
CA VAL A 227 -8.76 1.38 6.52
C VAL A 227 -8.41 0.69 5.21
N ILE A 228 -7.16 0.80 4.80
CA ILE A 228 -6.59 0.14 3.62
C ILE A 228 -5.69 -0.98 4.12
N LEU A 229 -5.96 -2.20 3.68
CA LEU A 229 -5.20 -3.38 4.05
C LEU A 229 -4.10 -3.65 3.02
N ASP A 230 -2.88 -3.88 3.49
CA ASP A 230 -1.79 -4.39 2.66
C ASP A 230 -1.95 -5.89 2.45
N VAL A 231 -1.99 -6.35 1.19
CA VAL A 231 -2.19 -7.76 0.84
C VAL A 231 -1.04 -8.30 0.01
N VAL A 232 -0.49 -9.43 0.46
CA VAL A 232 0.72 -10.06 -0.10
C VAL A 232 0.35 -11.40 -0.74
N TYR A 233 -0.44 -11.37 -1.81
CA TYR A 233 -0.83 -12.61 -2.51
C TYR A 233 0.24 -13.13 -3.46
N ASN A 234 1.30 -12.37 -3.70
CA ASN A 234 2.32 -12.67 -4.70
C ASN A 234 3.26 -13.81 -4.31
N HIS A 235 3.40 -14.14 -3.03
CA HIS A 235 4.23 -15.26 -2.54
C HIS A 235 3.71 -15.81 -1.21
N THR A 236 4.30 -16.91 -0.74
CA THR A 236 4.15 -17.46 0.61
C THR A 236 5.48 -17.40 1.34
N TYR A 237 5.44 -17.36 2.66
CA TYR A 237 6.64 -17.38 3.51
C TYR A 237 7.63 -18.50 3.11
N ASP A 238 7.10 -19.70 2.91
CA ASP A 238 7.88 -20.91 2.54
C ASP A 238 7.02 -21.77 1.62
N ILE A 239 7.62 -22.36 0.56
CA ILE A 239 6.88 -23.25 -0.33
C ILE A 239 6.53 -24.56 0.38
N ASP A 240 7.54 -25.24 0.93
CA ASP A 240 7.42 -26.63 1.39
C ASP A 240 6.46 -26.74 2.59
N HIS A 241 6.40 -25.69 3.41
CA HIS A 241 5.54 -25.61 4.60
C HIS A 241 4.27 -24.79 4.39
N SER A 242 4.06 -24.21 3.22
CA SER A 242 2.86 -23.40 2.96
C SER A 242 1.60 -24.25 2.95
N ASN A 243 0.49 -23.64 3.37
CA ASN A 243 -0.82 -24.26 3.30
C ASN A 243 -1.25 -24.58 1.86
N PHE A 244 -0.80 -23.79 0.88
CA PHE A 244 -1.01 -24.05 -0.53
C PHE A 244 -0.35 -25.34 -1.00
N GLN A 245 0.93 -25.53 -0.68
CA GLN A 245 1.68 -26.72 -1.09
C GLN A 245 1.19 -27.98 -0.40
N ARG A 246 0.88 -27.90 0.90
CA ARG A 246 0.39 -29.02 1.70
C ARG A 246 -1.02 -29.46 1.29
N THR A 247 -1.84 -28.54 0.75
CA THR A 247 -3.20 -28.84 0.33
C THR A 247 -3.29 -29.30 -1.12
N TYR A 248 -2.63 -28.62 -2.03
CA TYR A 248 -2.57 -29.03 -3.44
C TYR A 248 -1.16 -28.78 -4.00
N PRO A 249 -0.27 -29.76 -3.93
CA PRO A 249 1.12 -29.63 -4.37
C PRO A 249 1.24 -29.06 -5.78
N ASP A 250 2.09 -28.05 -5.94
CA ASP A 250 2.43 -27.40 -7.21
C ASP A 250 1.30 -26.63 -7.91
N TYR A 251 0.08 -26.63 -7.37
CA TYR A 251 -1.03 -25.98 -8.07
C TYR A 251 -0.96 -24.45 -7.97
N TYR A 252 -0.70 -23.92 -6.79
CA TYR A 252 -0.82 -22.48 -6.54
C TYR A 252 0.41 -21.68 -6.95
N TYR A 253 1.51 -22.35 -7.29
CA TYR A 253 2.78 -21.70 -7.62
C TYR A 253 3.06 -21.68 -9.11
N ARG A 254 3.69 -20.61 -9.55
CA ARG A 254 4.20 -20.46 -10.92
C ARG A 254 5.56 -21.14 -11.04
N LYS A 255 5.72 -21.94 -12.09
CA LYS A 255 6.95 -22.69 -12.35
C LYS A 255 7.67 -22.14 -13.58
N LEU A 256 8.99 -22.20 -13.54
CA LEU A 256 9.82 -21.95 -14.71
C LEU A 256 9.58 -23.06 -15.75
N PRO A 257 9.65 -22.74 -17.05
CA PRO A 257 9.65 -23.75 -18.12
C PRO A 257 10.76 -24.77 -17.87
N LEU A 258 10.48 -26.06 -18.15
CA LEU A 258 11.49 -27.12 -18.08
C LEU A 258 12.65 -26.79 -19.05
N VAL A 259 13.78 -26.40 -18.51
CA VAL A 259 15.03 -26.34 -19.27
C VAL A 259 15.61 -27.74 -19.29
N ILE A 260 15.50 -28.44 -20.43
CA ILE A 260 16.22 -29.69 -20.65
C ILE A 260 17.67 -29.28 -20.91
N ASP A 261 18.50 -29.39 -19.88
CA ASP A 261 19.94 -29.23 -20.06
C ASP A 261 20.44 -30.35 -21.00
N ALA A 262 21.07 -29.94 -22.11
CA ALA A 262 21.68 -30.87 -23.08
C ALA A 262 22.97 -31.53 -22.53
N SER A 263 23.26 -31.39 -21.24
CA SER A 263 24.39 -32.08 -20.62
C SER A 263 24.12 -33.58 -20.48
N PRO A 264 25.17 -34.43 -20.55
CA PRO A 264 25.03 -35.89 -20.48
C PRO A 264 24.41 -36.43 -19.16
N SER A 265 24.23 -35.59 -18.14
CA SER A 265 23.66 -35.95 -16.85
C SER A 265 22.14 -35.79 -16.77
N GLY A 266 21.49 -35.18 -17.80
CA GLY A 266 20.02 -35.22 -17.97
C GLY A 266 19.18 -34.71 -16.76
N SER A 267 19.69 -33.82 -15.95
CA SER A 267 18.90 -33.25 -14.85
C SER A 267 17.97 -32.15 -15.36
N SER A 268 16.66 -32.41 -15.32
CA SER A 268 15.65 -31.39 -15.56
C SER A 268 15.54 -30.50 -14.32
N LEU A 269 16.01 -29.27 -14.40
CA LEU A 269 15.78 -28.26 -13.38
C LEU A 269 14.39 -27.63 -13.62
N SER A 270 13.34 -28.17 -13.01
CA SER A 270 12.07 -27.48 -12.86
C SER A 270 12.11 -26.70 -11.55
N GLY A 271 12.44 -25.42 -11.60
CA GLY A 271 12.39 -24.52 -10.45
C GLY A 271 11.05 -23.78 -10.35
N TYR A 272 10.75 -23.28 -9.15
CA TYR A 272 9.68 -22.29 -9.01
C TYR A 272 10.15 -20.94 -9.54
N SER A 273 9.22 -20.18 -10.12
CA SER A 273 9.45 -18.78 -10.48
C SER A 273 9.60 -17.93 -9.22
N ASN A 274 10.37 -16.85 -9.28
CA ASN A 274 10.69 -15.99 -8.14
C ASN A 274 10.58 -14.50 -8.49
N GLY A 275 9.46 -14.12 -9.09
CA GLY A 275 9.17 -12.71 -9.36
C GLY A 275 9.02 -11.86 -8.11
N SER A 276 8.68 -12.49 -6.98
CA SER A 276 8.59 -11.81 -5.68
C SER A 276 9.96 -11.45 -5.07
N GLY A 277 11.04 -12.11 -5.50
CA GLY A 277 12.35 -12.01 -4.83
C GLY A 277 12.43 -12.79 -3.50
N CYS A 278 11.31 -13.38 -3.01
CA CYS A 278 11.21 -14.09 -1.73
C CYS A 278 11.29 -15.63 -1.88
N GLY A 279 11.78 -16.12 -3.01
CA GLY A 279 12.00 -17.55 -3.25
C GLY A 279 10.88 -18.27 -3.98
N ASN A 280 9.73 -17.64 -4.16
CA ASN A 280 8.58 -18.21 -4.87
C ASN A 280 7.66 -17.12 -5.43
N GLU A 281 6.75 -17.49 -6.31
CA GLU A 281 5.65 -16.62 -6.72
C GLU A 281 4.38 -17.46 -6.96
N THR A 282 3.24 -16.91 -6.61
CA THR A 282 1.93 -17.53 -6.83
C THR A 282 1.50 -17.39 -8.28
N ALA A 283 0.72 -18.36 -8.75
CA ALA A 283 0.20 -18.41 -10.12
C ALA A 283 -1.21 -17.82 -10.18
N SER A 284 -1.33 -16.49 -10.13
CA SER A 284 -2.61 -15.78 -10.11
C SER A 284 -3.50 -16.09 -11.32
N GLU A 285 -2.91 -16.44 -12.47
CA GLU A 285 -3.61 -16.86 -13.69
C GLU A 285 -4.34 -18.20 -13.56
N LYS A 286 -4.01 -19.02 -12.55
CA LYS A 286 -4.71 -20.28 -12.33
C LYS A 286 -6.08 -20.06 -11.70
N PRO A 287 -7.14 -20.72 -12.20
CA PRO A 287 -8.52 -20.43 -11.81
C PRO A 287 -8.75 -20.43 -10.29
N MET A 288 -8.20 -21.42 -9.56
CA MET A 288 -8.43 -21.51 -8.12
C MET A 288 -7.57 -20.53 -7.31
N MET A 289 -6.39 -20.11 -7.83
CA MET A 289 -5.63 -19.03 -7.19
C MET A 289 -6.34 -17.69 -7.38
N ARG A 290 -6.82 -17.41 -8.59
CA ARG A 290 -7.66 -16.23 -8.87
C ARG A 290 -8.91 -16.20 -7.98
N GLN A 291 -9.62 -17.33 -7.89
CA GLN A 291 -10.80 -17.45 -7.02
C GLN A 291 -10.44 -17.23 -5.55
N PHE A 292 -9.33 -17.78 -5.09
CA PHE A 292 -8.83 -17.55 -3.73
C PHE A 292 -8.62 -16.06 -3.45
N MET A 293 -7.93 -15.35 -4.34
CA MET A 293 -7.67 -13.91 -4.17
C MET A 293 -8.97 -13.10 -4.14
N ILE A 294 -9.92 -13.40 -5.04
CA ILE A 294 -11.23 -12.74 -5.08
C ILE A 294 -11.99 -12.98 -3.77
N GLU A 295 -12.10 -14.23 -3.32
CA GLU A 295 -12.84 -14.57 -2.10
C GLU A 295 -12.15 -14.00 -0.84
N SER A 296 -10.82 -13.95 -0.81
CA SER A 296 -10.06 -13.34 0.29
C SER A 296 -10.34 -11.83 0.39
N VAL A 297 -10.25 -11.10 -0.72
CA VAL A 297 -10.58 -9.67 -0.76
C VAL A 297 -12.04 -9.42 -0.33
N LYS A 298 -13.00 -10.20 -0.85
CA LYS A 298 -14.41 -10.12 -0.45
C LYS A 298 -14.60 -10.43 1.04
N TYR A 299 -13.87 -11.40 1.58
CA TYR A 299 -13.91 -11.74 3.00
C TYR A 299 -13.46 -10.57 3.87
N TRP A 300 -12.33 -9.93 3.56
CA TRP A 300 -11.86 -8.76 4.30
C TRP A 300 -12.82 -7.58 4.21
N ILE A 301 -13.51 -7.38 3.08
CA ILE A 301 -14.54 -6.35 2.95
C ILE A 301 -15.76 -6.67 3.81
N ASN A 302 -16.26 -7.91 3.73
CA ASN A 302 -17.55 -8.25 4.35
C ASN A 302 -17.44 -8.54 5.84
N GLU A 303 -16.33 -9.15 6.29
CA GLU A 303 -16.12 -9.54 7.69
C GLU A 303 -15.45 -8.45 8.52
N TYR A 304 -14.52 -7.70 7.92
CA TYR A 304 -13.74 -6.67 8.62
C TYR A 304 -14.01 -5.26 8.14
N HIS A 305 -14.92 -5.06 7.22
CA HIS A 305 -15.35 -3.76 6.68
C HIS A 305 -14.22 -2.94 6.04
N ILE A 306 -13.20 -3.58 5.49
CA ILE A 306 -12.04 -2.92 4.88
C ILE A 306 -12.45 -1.99 3.73
N ASP A 307 -11.82 -0.81 3.65
CA ASP A 307 -12.16 0.28 2.71
C ASP A 307 -11.30 0.32 1.46
N GLY A 308 -10.18 -0.36 1.46
CA GLY A 308 -9.26 -0.40 0.33
C GLY A 308 -8.18 -1.45 0.47
N PHE A 309 -7.42 -1.66 -0.60
CA PHE A 309 -6.33 -2.64 -0.64
C PHE A 309 -5.11 -2.07 -1.34
N ARG A 310 -3.94 -2.30 -0.75
CA ARG A 310 -2.64 -2.15 -1.41
C ARG A 310 -2.11 -3.54 -1.74
N PHE A 311 -1.86 -3.81 -3.01
CA PHE A 311 -1.28 -5.06 -3.46
C PHE A 311 0.25 -4.95 -3.49
N ASP A 312 0.88 -5.69 -2.59
CA ASP A 312 2.31 -5.91 -2.58
C ASP A 312 2.73 -6.57 -3.90
N LEU A 313 3.79 -6.05 -4.53
CA LEU A 313 4.29 -6.54 -5.81
C LEU A 313 3.15 -6.89 -6.79
N MET A 314 2.22 -5.95 -7.00
CA MET A 314 1.09 -6.12 -7.94
C MET A 314 1.56 -6.58 -9.32
N GLY A 315 2.79 -6.18 -9.71
CA GLY A 315 3.43 -6.61 -10.93
C GLY A 315 3.74 -8.11 -11.05
N CYS A 316 3.54 -8.90 -9.98
CA CYS A 316 3.60 -10.36 -10.04
C CYS A 316 2.27 -11.00 -10.45
N HIS A 317 1.16 -10.27 -10.37
CA HIS A 317 -0.18 -10.79 -10.70
C HIS A 317 -0.54 -10.51 -12.16
N ASP A 318 -1.30 -11.41 -12.78
CA ASP A 318 -1.78 -11.20 -14.13
C ASP A 318 -2.92 -10.16 -14.18
N ILE A 319 -3.00 -9.44 -15.30
CA ILE A 319 -3.97 -8.37 -15.54
C ILE A 319 -5.42 -8.87 -15.42
N GLU A 320 -5.72 -10.08 -15.90
CA GLU A 320 -7.07 -10.64 -15.83
C GLU A 320 -7.49 -10.84 -14.39
N THR A 321 -6.59 -11.33 -13.53
CA THR A 321 -6.87 -11.51 -12.09
C THR A 321 -7.10 -10.17 -11.41
N MET A 322 -6.26 -9.16 -11.66
CA MET A 322 -6.45 -7.84 -11.09
C MET A 322 -7.79 -7.21 -11.52
N ASN A 323 -8.16 -7.34 -12.79
CA ASN A 323 -9.46 -6.88 -13.29
C ASN A 323 -10.64 -7.67 -12.71
N ALA A 324 -10.49 -8.99 -12.53
CA ALA A 324 -11.53 -9.81 -11.90
C ALA A 324 -11.74 -9.44 -10.42
N ILE A 325 -10.68 -9.15 -9.69
CA ILE A 325 -10.75 -8.62 -8.31
C ILE A 325 -11.46 -7.27 -8.31
N ARG A 326 -11.07 -6.33 -9.21
CA ARG A 326 -11.72 -5.02 -9.31
C ARG A 326 -13.22 -5.16 -9.59
N GLN A 327 -13.60 -6.03 -10.51
CA GLN A 327 -15.01 -6.29 -10.82
C GLN A 327 -15.77 -6.84 -9.61
N ALA A 328 -15.21 -7.82 -8.92
CA ALA A 328 -15.85 -8.43 -7.75
C ALA A 328 -16.00 -7.42 -6.58
N VAL A 329 -15.05 -6.53 -6.42
CA VAL A 329 -15.10 -5.44 -5.44
C VAL A 329 -16.15 -4.39 -5.83
N ASP A 330 -16.28 -4.07 -7.12
CA ASP A 330 -17.28 -3.14 -7.65
C ASP A 330 -18.73 -3.61 -7.43
N GLU A 331 -18.95 -4.92 -7.42
CA GLU A 331 -20.24 -5.51 -7.10
C GLU A 331 -20.64 -5.27 -5.63
N ILE A 332 -19.66 -5.03 -4.75
CA ILE A 332 -19.90 -4.68 -3.35
C ILE A 332 -20.00 -3.17 -3.20
N ASP A 333 -18.93 -2.44 -3.55
CA ASP A 333 -18.88 -0.98 -3.53
C ASP A 333 -17.79 -0.46 -4.49
N PRO A 334 -18.12 0.34 -5.50
CA PRO A 334 -17.15 0.88 -6.46
C PRO A 334 -16.18 1.90 -5.86
N ASN A 335 -16.43 2.41 -4.65
CA ASN A 335 -15.55 3.36 -3.97
C ASN A 335 -14.48 2.69 -3.10
N ILE A 336 -14.43 1.36 -3.04
CA ILE A 336 -13.31 0.65 -2.42
C ILE A 336 -12.07 0.88 -3.28
N PHE A 337 -11.05 1.51 -2.67
CA PHE A 337 -9.85 1.91 -3.39
C PHE A 337 -8.86 0.77 -3.52
N ILE A 338 -8.33 0.52 -4.73
CA ILE A 338 -7.31 -0.50 -5.01
C ILE A 338 -6.11 0.18 -5.66
N TYR A 339 -4.94 -0.08 -5.10
CA TYR A 339 -3.65 0.31 -5.68
C TYR A 339 -2.57 -0.71 -5.34
N GLY A 340 -1.40 -0.60 -5.93
CA GLY A 340 -0.31 -1.51 -5.64
C GLY A 340 1.00 -1.10 -6.28
N GLU A 341 1.99 -1.95 -6.07
CA GLU A 341 3.30 -1.80 -6.68
C GLU A 341 3.28 -2.36 -8.10
N GLY A 342 3.38 -1.47 -9.07
CA GLY A 342 3.38 -1.82 -10.50
C GLY A 342 4.72 -2.38 -11.00
N TRP A 343 5.38 -3.21 -10.20
CA TRP A 343 6.65 -3.88 -10.49
C TRP A 343 6.73 -5.24 -9.80
N SER A 344 7.76 -6.02 -10.13
CA SER A 344 8.19 -7.23 -9.44
C SER A 344 9.59 -7.03 -8.87
N ALA A 345 9.94 -7.75 -7.80
CA ALA A 345 11.29 -7.70 -7.21
C ALA A 345 12.29 -8.60 -7.95
N GLY A 346 11.79 -9.56 -8.73
CA GLY A 346 12.58 -10.47 -9.55
C GLY A 346 11.97 -10.67 -10.94
N THR A 347 12.41 -11.68 -11.65
CA THR A 347 11.83 -12.03 -12.96
C THR A 347 10.69 -13.02 -12.79
N CYS A 348 9.49 -12.65 -13.23
CA CYS A 348 8.34 -13.53 -13.31
C CYS A 348 8.45 -14.48 -14.51
N ALA A 349 7.86 -15.67 -14.38
CA ALA A 349 7.78 -16.61 -15.51
C ALA A 349 6.77 -16.18 -16.59
N LEU A 350 5.78 -15.34 -16.24
CA LEU A 350 4.90 -14.71 -17.21
C LEU A 350 5.57 -13.47 -17.83
N PRO A 351 5.29 -13.19 -19.13
CA PRO A 351 5.74 -11.95 -19.77
C PRO A 351 5.17 -10.69 -19.09
N ASN A 352 5.96 -9.63 -19.02
CA ASN A 352 5.56 -8.37 -18.38
C ASN A 352 4.27 -7.76 -18.97
N GLU A 353 4.00 -7.99 -20.25
CA GLU A 353 2.80 -7.51 -20.95
C GLU A 353 1.49 -8.12 -20.43
N LEU A 354 1.57 -9.24 -19.71
CA LEU A 354 0.43 -9.92 -19.10
C LEU A 354 0.28 -9.63 -17.61
N LEU A 355 1.24 -8.92 -17.03
CA LEU A 355 1.33 -8.69 -15.58
C LEU A 355 0.85 -7.29 -15.19
N GLY A 356 0.47 -7.12 -13.92
CA GLY A 356 0.03 -5.86 -13.31
C GLY A 356 1.15 -4.82 -13.16
N MET A 357 2.03 -4.75 -14.16
CA MET A 357 3.11 -3.76 -14.22
C MET A 357 2.56 -2.35 -14.40
N LYS A 358 3.28 -1.35 -13.93
CA LYS A 358 2.92 0.08 -14.05
C LYS A 358 2.60 0.46 -15.50
N ALA A 359 3.38 -0.01 -16.46
CA ALA A 359 3.15 0.25 -17.88
C ALA A 359 1.80 -0.29 -18.41
N ASN A 360 1.17 -1.22 -17.70
CA ASN A 360 -0.09 -1.85 -18.06
C ASN A 360 -1.31 -1.29 -17.30
N ILE A 361 -1.14 -0.28 -16.46
CA ILE A 361 -2.23 0.39 -15.73
C ILE A 361 -3.39 0.83 -16.65
N PRO A 362 -3.16 1.29 -17.91
CA PRO A 362 -4.26 1.58 -18.83
C PRO A 362 -5.21 0.40 -19.10
N GLN A 363 -4.76 -0.84 -18.88
CA GLN A 363 -5.56 -2.06 -19.02
C GLN A 363 -6.28 -2.46 -17.72
N MET A 364 -6.03 -1.74 -16.62
CA MET A 364 -6.58 -2.01 -15.30
C MET A 364 -7.33 -0.77 -14.77
N PRO A 365 -8.52 -0.45 -15.32
CA PRO A 365 -9.25 0.75 -14.95
C PRO A 365 -9.58 0.77 -13.45
N ARG A 366 -9.39 1.95 -12.82
CA ARG A 366 -9.62 2.21 -11.39
C ARG A 366 -8.74 1.38 -10.43
N ILE A 367 -7.61 0.89 -10.91
CA ILE A 367 -6.51 0.40 -10.10
C ILE A 367 -5.36 1.38 -10.27
N ALA A 368 -4.77 1.81 -9.16
CA ALA A 368 -3.66 2.77 -9.16
C ALA A 368 -2.32 2.08 -8.93
N ALA A 369 -1.24 2.75 -9.29
CA ALA A 369 0.12 2.31 -9.01
C ALA A 369 0.96 3.43 -8.39
N PHE A 370 1.95 3.04 -7.60
CA PHE A 370 2.95 3.96 -7.07
C PHE A 370 3.79 4.58 -8.19
N SER A 371 4.06 5.90 -8.07
CA SER A 371 4.92 6.63 -9.01
C SER A 371 6.35 6.71 -8.49
N ASP A 372 7.14 5.67 -8.77
CA ASP A 372 8.58 5.70 -8.58
C ASP A 372 9.25 6.77 -9.47
N ASP A 373 8.63 7.12 -10.61
CA ASP A 373 9.08 8.25 -11.45
C ASP A 373 9.18 9.55 -10.64
N MET A 374 8.11 9.92 -9.91
CA MET A 374 8.07 11.14 -9.11
C MET A 374 8.91 11.01 -7.84
N ARG A 375 8.83 9.86 -7.14
CA ARG A 375 9.59 9.58 -5.92
C ARG A 375 11.09 9.77 -6.16
N ASP A 376 11.62 9.07 -7.15
CA ASP A 376 13.06 9.06 -7.42
C ASP A 376 13.52 10.37 -8.08
N ALA A 377 12.66 11.02 -8.85
CA ALA A 377 12.96 12.37 -9.34
C ALA A 377 13.11 13.38 -8.20
N LEU A 378 12.31 13.29 -7.14
CA LEU A 378 12.41 14.19 -5.99
C LEU A 378 13.66 13.88 -5.15
N ARG A 379 13.81 12.63 -4.69
CA ARG A 379 14.79 12.28 -3.64
C ARG A 379 16.06 11.57 -4.13
N GLY A 380 16.07 11.07 -5.37
CA GLY A 380 17.13 10.24 -5.96
C GLY A 380 16.73 8.77 -6.13
N PRO A 381 17.45 8.02 -7.00
CA PRO A 381 17.08 6.68 -7.42
C PRO A 381 17.14 5.67 -6.28
N PHE A 382 16.25 4.66 -6.33
CA PHE A 382 16.26 3.53 -5.40
C PHE A 382 17.57 2.72 -5.46
N SER A 383 18.21 2.67 -6.62
CA SER A 383 19.38 1.82 -6.85
C SER A 383 20.67 2.32 -6.23
N ASP A 384 20.76 3.60 -5.84
CA ASP A 384 21.96 4.20 -5.27
C ASP A 384 21.60 5.34 -4.29
N ASP A 385 21.83 5.10 -3.01
CA ASP A 385 21.50 6.05 -1.93
C ASP A 385 22.34 7.32 -1.95
N THR A 386 23.45 7.34 -2.67
CA THR A 386 24.38 8.48 -2.74
C THR A 386 24.07 9.44 -3.88
N VAL A 387 23.27 9.02 -4.86
CA VAL A 387 22.85 9.86 -5.99
C VAL A 387 21.68 10.74 -5.57
N GLU A 388 21.83 12.03 -5.71
CA GLU A 388 20.80 13.01 -5.35
C GLU A 388 19.65 13.03 -6.36
N GLY A 389 18.45 13.37 -5.87
CA GLY A 389 17.32 13.78 -6.69
C GLY A 389 17.29 15.29 -6.90
N TRP A 390 16.25 15.77 -7.56
CA TRP A 390 16.03 17.19 -7.86
C TRP A 390 16.17 18.10 -6.64
N LEU A 391 15.75 17.64 -5.46
CA LEU A 391 15.86 18.39 -4.20
C LEU A 391 17.31 18.68 -3.82
N GLY A 392 18.24 17.77 -4.14
CA GLY A 392 19.66 17.87 -3.76
C GLY A 392 20.57 18.45 -4.84
N THR A 393 20.17 18.44 -6.13
CA THR A 393 21.05 18.74 -7.26
C THR A 393 21.74 20.09 -7.19
N SER A 394 21.07 21.13 -6.71
CA SER A 394 21.70 22.46 -6.58
C SER A 394 22.68 22.56 -5.39
N ALA A 395 22.67 21.62 -4.48
CA ALA A 395 23.49 21.61 -3.27
C ALA A 395 24.84 20.90 -3.47
N VAL A 396 24.95 20.02 -4.48
CA VAL A 396 26.18 19.28 -4.81
C VAL A 396 26.91 19.92 -6.00
N THR A 397 28.23 19.72 -6.09
CA THR A 397 29.07 20.33 -7.14
C THR A 397 29.24 19.46 -8.37
N ASP A 398 29.19 18.14 -8.20
CA ASP A 398 29.36 17.14 -9.25
C ASP A 398 28.10 16.26 -9.31
N CYS A 399 27.00 16.87 -9.75
CA CYS A 399 25.71 16.19 -9.89
C CYS A 399 25.78 15.14 -11.00
N GLU A 400 25.47 13.88 -10.68
CA GLU A 400 25.40 12.78 -11.66
C GLU A 400 24.06 12.71 -12.37
N ALA A 401 23.01 13.26 -11.75
CA ALA A 401 21.65 13.19 -12.27
C ALA A 401 21.39 14.18 -13.41
N ASP A 402 20.70 13.76 -14.46
CA ASP A 402 20.22 14.66 -15.52
C ASP A 402 19.01 15.47 -15.00
N ILE A 403 19.28 16.72 -14.68
CA ILE A 403 18.28 17.65 -14.12
C ILE A 403 17.03 17.79 -15.01
N ASN A 404 17.17 17.64 -16.34
CA ASN A 404 16.03 17.74 -17.26
C ASN A 404 15.10 16.52 -17.11
N ILE A 405 15.69 15.32 -16.89
CA ILE A 405 14.92 14.11 -16.62
C ILE A 405 14.18 14.25 -15.29
N LEU A 406 14.85 14.71 -14.25
CA LEU A 406 14.23 14.92 -12.95
C LEU A 406 13.08 15.93 -13.00
N LYS A 407 13.30 17.07 -13.68
CA LYS A 407 12.28 18.11 -13.85
C LYS A 407 11.04 17.61 -14.61
N GLU A 408 11.24 16.90 -15.73
CA GLU A 408 10.11 16.35 -16.50
C GLU A 408 9.37 15.26 -15.74
N SER A 409 10.08 14.43 -14.97
CA SER A 409 9.45 13.41 -14.10
C SER A 409 8.59 14.04 -13.01
N ILE A 410 9.04 15.15 -12.40
CA ILE A 410 8.25 15.91 -11.43
C ILE A 410 7.01 16.53 -12.10
N LYS A 411 7.15 17.11 -13.29
CA LYS A 411 6.01 17.64 -14.05
C LYS A 411 4.98 16.55 -14.38
N ALA A 412 5.46 15.38 -14.82
CA ALA A 412 4.61 14.21 -15.07
C ALA A 412 3.87 13.79 -13.79
N GLY A 413 4.55 13.74 -12.65
CA GLY A 413 3.96 13.44 -11.35
C GLY A 413 2.93 14.48 -10.90
N ILE A 414 3.23 15.77 -11.06
CA ILE A 414 2.28 16.86 -10.77
C ILE A 414 1.01 16.70 -11.62
N ALA A 415 1.14 16.33 -12.89
CA ALA A 415 0.00 16.08 -13.78
C ALA A 415 -0.75 14.77 -13.48
N GLY A 416 -0.28 13.94 -12.54
CA GLY A 416 -0.89 12.64 -12.22
C GLY A 416 -0.55 11.53 -13.21
N MET A 417 0.63 11.60 -13.86
CA MET A 417 1.15 10.64 -14.85
C MET A 417 0.22 10.41 -16.06
N ILE A 418 -0.68 11.34 -16.32
CA ILE A 418 -1.58 11.33 -17.50
C ILE A 418 -0.90 12.01 -18.70
N GLU A 419 -1.43 11.78 -19.90
CA GLU A 419 -1.00 12.55 -21.07
C GLU A 419 -1.27 14.05 -20.88
N HIS A 420 -0.20 14.86 -20.92
CA HIS A 420 -0.28 16.32 -20.78
C HIS A 420 0.59 17.01 -21.82
N PRO A 421 0.09 18.04 -22.55
CA PRO A 421 0.77 18.64 -23.70
C PRO A 421 2.09 19.35 -23.38
N GLN A 422 2.34 19.67 -22.10
CA GLN A 422 3.54 20.35 -21.62
C GLN A 422 4.53 19.41 -20.90
N VAL A 423 4.33 18.08 -20.97
CA VAL A 423 5.24 17.05 -20.41
C VAL A 423 5.90 16.28 -21.54
N ASP A 424 7.23 16.25 -21.54
CA ASP A 424 8.03 15.47 -22.48
C ASP A 424 8.33 14.07 -21.87
N TYR A 425 7.45 13.10 -22.11
CA TYR A 425 7.59 11.76 -21.57
C TYR A 425 8.87 11.03 -22.02
N SER A 426 9.50 11.44 -23.13
CA SER A 426 10.80 10.87 -23.51
C SER A 426 11.93 11.20 -22.52
N LYS A 427 11.66 12.09 -21.57
CA LYS A 427 12.58 12.52 -20.49
C LYS A 427 12.05 12.19 -19.09
N VAL A 428 11.05 11.32 -18.96
CA VAL A 428 10.59 10.85 -17.66
C VAL A 428 11.40 9.61 -17.26
N ASN A 429 11.75 9.48 -15.97
CA ASN A 429 12.69 8.48 -15.46
C ASN A 429 12.46 7.05 -15.97
N TYR A 430 11.32 6.44 -15.62
CA TYR A 430 11.05 5.01 -15.85
C TYR A 430 9.90 4.79 -16.82
N SER A 431 9.22 5.86 -17.23
CA SER A 431 8.02 5.81 -18.06
C SER A 431 8.20 6.68 -19.29
N ASP A 432 8.49 6.06 -20.44
CA ASP A 432 8.63 6.74 -21.75
C ASP A 432 7.30 7.24 -22.35
N LYS A 433 6.20 7.01 -21.63
CA LYS A 433 4.82 7.43 -21.95
C LYS A 433 3.98 7.51 -20.68
N PRO A 434 2.85 8.24 -20.69
CA PRO A 434 1.94 8.26 -19.55
C PRO A 434 1.41 6.84 -19.27
N TYR A 435 1.43 6.44 -18.00
CA TYR A 435 0.88 5.15 -17.60
C TYR A 435 -0.53 5.25 -17.02
N ALA A 436 -0.95 6.43 -16.55
CA ALA A 436 -2.29 6.64 -16.04
C ALA A 436 -3.24 7.18 -17.12
N THR A 437 -4.45 6.66 -17.19
CA THR A 437 -5.53 7.22 -18.00
C THR A 437 -6.25 8.33 -17.27
N GLU A 438 -6.31 8.23 -15.94
CA GLU A 438 -6.86 9.23 -15.03
C GLU A 438 -5.87 9.48 -13.88
N PRO A 439 -5.77 10.71 -13.33
CA PRO A 439 -4.79 11.03 -12.29
C PRO A 439 -4.98 10.24 -11.00
N ILE A 440 -6.19 9.73 -10.74
CA ILE A 440 -6.48 8.85 -9.61
C ILE A 440 -5.82 7.47 -9.69
N GLN A 441 -5.19 7.14 -10.81
CA GLN A 441 -4.41 5.90 -10.99
C GLN A 441 -2.94 6.07 -10.60
N MET A 442 -2.55 7.22 -10.10
CA MET A 442 -1.20 7.51 -9.63
C MET A 442 -1.19 7.75 -8.12
N MET A 443 -0.38 6.97 -7.38
CA MET A 443 -0.02 7.27 -5.99
C MET A 443 1.17 8.22 -5.97
N ALA A 444 0.94 9.44 -5.49
CA ALA A 444 1.99 10.46 -5.36
C ALA A 444 2.66 10.33 -3.99
N TYR A 445 3.96 10.10 -3.95
CA TYR A 445 4.71 9.91 -2.71
C TYR A 445 6.19 10.27 -2.87
N VAL A 446 6.89 10.38 -1.77
CA VAL A 446 8.34 10.62 -1.75
C VAL A 446 9.09 9.58 -0.92
N SER A 447 8.45 8.92 0.04
CA SER A 447 8.96 7.74 0.72
C SER A 447 7.82 6.85 1.24
N CYS A 448 8.15 5.60 1.55
CA CYS A 448 7.27 4.59 2.12
C CYS A 448 8.05 3.77 3.15
N HIS A 449 7.50 2.63 3.61
CA HIS A 449 8.21 1.75 4.53
C HIS A 449 9.47 1.14 3.92
N ASP A 450 9.45 0.83 2.62
CA ASP A 450 10.59 0.33 1.87
C ASP A 450 11.65 1.41 1.67
N ASP A 451 12.93 0.99 1.61
CA ASP A 451 14.06 1.86 1.39
C ASP A 451 14.26 2.89 2.52
N MET A 452 15.13 3.86 2.32
CA MET A 452 15.34 4.95 3.27
C MET A 452 14.14 5.89 3.32
N CYS A 453 13.72 6.30 4.52
CA CYS A 453 12.81 7.43 4.63
C CYS A 453 13.47 8.74 4.15
N LEU A 454 12.67 9.75 3.82
CA LEU A 454 13.13 10.98 3.17
C LEU A 454 14.30 11.65 3.91
N VAL A 455 14.22 11.76 5.23
CA VAL A 455 15.28 12.37 6.05
C VAL A 455 16.62 11.64 5.91
N ASP A 456 16.59 10.31 5.92
CA ASP A 456 17.81 9.51 5.80
C ASP A 456 18.37 9.58 4.37
N ARG A 457 17.49 9.57 3.38
CA ARG A 457 17.86 9.66 1.97
C ARG A 457 18.52 11.00 1.62
N LEU A 458 17.96 12.11 2.12
CA LEU A 458 18.58 13.44 1.94
C LEU A 458 19.93 13.54 2.63
N LYS A 459 20.10 12.92 3.81
CA LYS A 459 21.41 12.88 4.50
C LYS A 459 22.43 12.02 3.77
N ALA A 460 22.01 10.95 3.12
CA ALA A 460 22.91 10.07 2.36
C ALA A 460 23.41 10.74 1.08
N SER A 461 22.53 11.44 0.36
CA SER A 461 22.83 12.01 -0.95
C SER A 461 23.36 13.44 -0.92
N ILE A 462 23.16 14.19 0.18
CA ILE A 462 23.63 15.59 0.29
C ILE A 462 24.71 15.70 1.38
N PRO A 463 26.00 15.70 1.02
CA PRO A 463 27.08 15.82 2.00
C PRO A 463 26.95 17.08 2.87
N HIS A 464 27.07 16.91 4.18
CA HIS A 464 27.04 18.02 5.15
C HIS A 464 25.74 18.84 5.18
N ILE A 465 24.60 18.22 4.80
CA ILE A 465 23.29 18.86 4.88
C ILE A 465 23.05 19.41 6.31
N THR A 466 22.67 20.66 6.43
CA THR A 466 22.29 21.25 7.72
C THR A 466 20.86 20.89 8.07
N GLU A 467 20.52 20.92 9.37
CA GLU A 467 19.16 20.65 9.82
C GLU A 467 18.13 21.60 9.18
N ASP A 468 18.45 22.88 9.09
CA ASP A 468 17.60 23.87 8.46
C ASP A 468 17.38 23.59 6.95
N MET A 469 18.42 23.18 6.23
CA MET A 469 18.31 22.77 4.84
C MET A 469 17.49 21.47 4.70
N LEU A 470 17.72 20.49 5.59
CA LEU A 470 16.96 19.24 5.62
C LEU A 470 15.48 19.50 5.77
N ILE A 471 15.09 20.33 6.74
CA ILE A 471 13.69 20.72 6.96
C ILE A 471 13.10 21.39 5.72
N ARG A 472 13.80 22.36 5.11
CA ARG A 472 13.31 23.04 3.90
C ARG A 472 13.08 22.07 2.74
N LEU A 473 14.01 21.15 2.50
CA LEU A 473 13.88 20.16 1.42
C LEU A 473 12.77 19.14 1.69
N ASP A 474 12.59 18.73 2.94
CA ASP A 474 11.48 17.87 3.36
C ASP A 474 10.12 18.56 3.07
N LEU A 475 9.93 19.79 3.53
CA LEU A 475 8.71 20.55 3.29
C LEU A 475 8.46 20.82 1.80
N LEU A 476 9.52 21.05 1.03
CA LEU A 476 9.42 21.25 -0.43
C LEU A 476 8.98 19.96 -1.14
N ALA A 477 9.53 18.81 -0.74
CA ALA A 477 9.14 17.50 -1.26
C ALA A 477 7.64 17.23 -1.04
N GLN A 478 7.19 17.44 0.18
CA GLN A 478 5.79 17.22 0.53
C GLN A 478 4.85 18.23 -0.17
N THR A 479 5.31 19.46 -0.40
CA THR A 479 4.53 20.39 -1.21
C THR A 479 4.32 19.85 -2.63
N ALA A 480 5.34 19.26 -3.26
CA ALA A 480 5.18 18.63 -4.56
C ALA A 480 4.18 17.47 -4.54
N VAL A 481 4.23 16.62 -3.50
CA VAL A 481 3.29 15.50 -3.33
C VAL A 481 1.85 15.99 -3.14
N PHE A 482 1.61 16.88 -2.18
CA PHE A 482 0.25 17.31 -1.81
C PHE A 482 -0.38 18.31 -2.78
N THR A 483 0.38 18.91 -3.68
CA THR A 483 -0.14 19.78 -4.73
C THR A 483 -0.22 19.10 -6.10
N SER A 484 0.19 17.84 -6.22
CA SER A 484 0.03 17.02 -7.42
C SER A 484 -1.41 16.55 -7.62
N GLN A 485 -1.76 16.15 -8.85
CA GLN A 485 -3.10 15.65 -9.19
C GLN A 485 -3.30 14.16 -8.85
N GLY A 486 -2.23 13.44 -8.51
CA GLY A 486 -2.31 12.06 -8.02
C GLY A 486 -2.90 11.95 -6.61
N VAL A 487 -3.11 10.72 -6.14
CA VAL A 487 -3.56 10.44 -4.77
C VAL A 487 -2.36 10.53 -3.83
N PRO A 488 -2.35 11.44 -2.85
CA PRO A 488 -1.20 11.63 -1.97
C PRO A 488 -1.07 10.50 -0.96
N PHE A 489 0.16 10.08 -0.78
CA PHE A 489 0.57 9.04 0.14
C PHE A 489 1.79 9.51 0.93
N MET A 490 1.79 9.30 2.25
CA MET A 490 2.90 9.63 3.12
C MET A 490 3.19 8.50 4.11
N LEU A 491 4.46 8.31 4.42
CA LEU A 491 4.92 7.40 5.47
C LEU A 491 4.64 8.01 6.84
N SER A 492 4.14 7.21 7.79
CA SER A 492 3.95 7.65 9.18
C SER A 492 5.25 8.18 9.79
N GLY A 493 5.16 9.36 10.39
CA GLY A 493 6.28 10.04 11.03
C GLY A 493 7.08 10.98 10.12
N GLU A 494 6.76 11.08 8.82
CA GLU A 494 7.37 12.13 7.97
C GLU A 494 7.09 13.52 8.56
N GLU A 495 5.88 13.75 9.07
CA GLU A 495 5.48 14.97 9.78
C GLU A 495 6.24 15.21 11.10
N LEU A 496 7.05 14.23 11.51
CA LEU A 496 7.92 14.25 12.69
C LEU A 496 9.41 14.17 12.32
N LEU A 497 9.77 14.35 11.04
CA LEU A 497 11.14 14.12 10.51
C LEU A 497 11.66 12.72 10.86
N ARG A 498 10.89 11.70 10.54
CA ARG A 498 11.22 10.29 10.81
C ARG A 498 12.58 9.91 10.23
N THR A 499 13.37 9.19 11.03
CA THR A 499 14.62 8.55 10.63
C THR A 499 14.61 7.09 11.02
N LYS A 500 15.12 6.23 10.16
CA LYS A 500 15.48 4.84 10.44
C LYS A 500 17.01 4.70 10.59
N GLN A 501 17.68 5.81 10.96
CA GLN A 501 19.11 5.88 11.20
C GLN A 501 19.98 5.46 10.00
N GLY A 502 19.49 5.69 8.78
CA GLY A 502 20.16 5.34 7.53
C GLY A 502 20.06 3.86 7.15
N VAL A 503 19.20 3.09 7.80
CA VAL A 503 18.97 1.68 7.43
C VAL A 503 18.11 1.64 6.17
N HIS A 504 18.65 1.08 5.09
CA HIS A 504 17.99 0.98 3.79
C HIS A 504 16.81 0.01 3.84
N ASN A 505 17.02 -1.22 4.31
CA ASN A 505 15.98 -2.24 4.41
C ASN A 505 15.82 -2.68 5.88
N SER A 506 14.78 -2.20 6.54
CA SER A 506 14.58 -2.34 7.99
C SER A 506 13.54 -3.36 8.39
N PHE A 507 13.16 -4.30 7.48
CA PHE A 507 12.01 -5.22 7.66
C PHE A 507 12.09 -6.10 8.90
N GLU A 508 13.30 -6.45 9.37
CA GLU A 508 13.56 -7.23 10.59
C GLU A 508 14.43 -6.47 11.61
N SER A 509 14.65 -5.16 11.38
CA SER A 509 15.39 -4.33 12.31
C SER A 509 14.60 -4.10 13.59
N PRO A 510 15.27 -3.93 14.75
CA PRO A 510 14.55 -3.77 16.01
C PRO A 510 13.71 -2.49 16.07
N ASP A 511 12.78 -2.44 17.03
CA ASP A 511 11.95 -1.26 17.29
C ASP A 511 12.76 0.04 17.41
N SER A 512 13.99 -0.01 17.94
CA SER A 512 14.86 1.17 18.07
C SER A 512 15.22 1.85 16.74
N ILE A 513 15.14 1.12 15.64
CA ILE A 513 15.34 1.62 14.27
C ILE A 513 14.00 2.07 13.67
N ASN A 514 12.95 1.26 13.83
CA ASN A 514 11.69 1.44 13.11
C ASN A 514 10.70 2.38 13.80
N ARG A 515 10.73 2.50 15.14
CA ARG A 515 9.77 3.28 15.92
C ARG A 515 9.76 4.77 15.60
N LEU A 516 8.62 5.41 15.72
CA LEU A 516 8.51 6.86 15.67
C LEU A 516 9.11 7.53 16.91
N ASP A 517 9.78 8.66 16.71
CA ASP A 517 10.19 9.55 17.81
C ASP A 517 9.10 10.62 18.02
N TRP A 518 8.14 10.32 18.90
CA TRP A 518 7.05 11.22 19.21
C TRP A 518 7.47 12.55 19.84
N GLN A 519 8.67 12.62 20.44
CA GLN A 519 9.21 13.87 20.99
C GLN A 519 9.51 14.89 19.88
N ASN A 520 9.66 14.44 18.64
CA ASN A 520 9.88 15.33 17.50
C ASN A 520 8.65 16.21 17.20
N LYS A 521 7.43 15.82 17.62
CA LYS A 521 6.26 16.70 17.52
C LYS A 521 6.45 18.00 18.32
N GLU A 522 7.10 17.91 19.48
CA GLU A 522 7.42 19.08 20.32
C GLU A 522 8.72 19.77 19.89
N ARG A 523 9.68 19.00 19.37
CA ARG A 523 10.98 19.53 18.91
C ARG A 523 10.88 20.29 17.59
N TYR A 524 10.02 19.83 16.68
CA TYR A 524 9.82 20.39 15.35
C TYR A 524 8.34 20.72 15.05
N PRO A 525 7.67 21.51 15.91
CA PRO A 525 6.24 21.79 15.74
C PRO A 525 5.94 22.47 14.41
N GLN A 526 6.90 23.23 13.85
CA GLN A 526 6.75 23.90 12.55
C GLN A 526 6.63 22.91 11.39
N VAL A 527 7.23 21.72 11.48
CA VAL A 527 7.12 20.66 10.48
C VAL A 527 5.73 20.05 10.52
N PHE A 528 5.29 19.62 11.70
CA PHE A 528 3.95 19.09 11.90
C PHE A 528 2.86 20.07 11.45
N ASP A 529 2.97 21.34 11.83
CA ASP A 529 2.00 22.39 11.44
C ASP A 529 2.00 22.61 9.91
N TYR A 530 3.16 22.52 9.26
CA TYR A 530 3.24 22.63 7.80
C TYR A 530 2.49 21.50 7.11
N TYR A 531 2.75 20.25 7.47
CA TYR A 531 2.06 19.08 6.90
C TYR A 531 0.54 19.16 7.13
N LYS A 532 0.11 19.43 8.36
CA LYS A 532 -1.29 19.60 8.73
C LYS A 532 -2.00 20.65 7.87
N ASN A 533 -1.38 21.83 7.73
CA ASN A 533 -1.98 22.93 6.98
C ASN A 533 -1.93 22.67 5.46
N LEU A 534 -0.91 21.98 4.95
CA LEU A 534 -0.82 21.60 3.55
C LEU A 534 -1.90 20.57 3.18
N ILE A 535 -2.14 19.59 4.05
CA ILE A 535 -3.24 18.62 3.90
C ILE A 535 -4.59 19.33 3.96
N ALA A 536 -4.76 20.27 4.89
CA ALA A 536 -5.99 21.07 4.99
C ALA A 536 -6.23 21.89 3.71
N LEU A 537 -5.20 22.57 3.19
CA LEU A 537 -5.24 23.32 1.94
C LEU A 537 -5.69 22.44 0.76
N ARG A 538 -5.08 21.26 0.58
CA ARG A 538 -5.47 20.30 -0.46
C ARG A 538 -6.95 19.89 -0.33
N LYS A 539 -7.40 19.62 0.88
CA LYS A 539 -8.79 19.17 1.14
C LYS A 539 -9.81 20.29 0.90
N ALA A 540 -9.46 21.53 1.21
CA ALA A 540 -10.31 22.70 1.00
C ALA A 540 -10.45 23.03 -0.50
N HIS A 541 -9.38 22.85 -1.29
CA HIS A 541 -9.32 23.30 -2.68
C HIS A 541 -9.38 22.16 -3.69
N PRO A 542 -10.52 21.96 -4.39
CA PRO A 542 -10.69 20.96 -5.44
C PRO A 542 -9.69 21.06 -6.59
N ALA A 543 -9.13 22.24 -6.83
CA ALA A 543 -8.11 22.47 -7.84
C ALA A 543 -6.89 21.54 -7.71
N PHE A 544 -6.52 21.12 -6.50
CA PHE A 544 -5.41 20.20 -6.27
C PHE A 544 -5.76 18.71 -6.48
N ARG A 545 -7.03 18.38 -6.79
CA ARG A 545 -7.54 17.00 -6.85
C ARG A 545 -8.66 16.87 -7.88
N LEU A 546 -8.35 17.21 -9.13
CA LEU A 546 -9.31 17.31 -10.23
C LEU A 546 -9.96 15.99 -10.63
N GLY A 547 -9.33 14.85 -10.34
CA GLY A 547 -9.88 13.50 -10.48
C GLY A 547 -9.95 12.96 -11.89
N THR A 548 -9.99 13.80 -12.94
CA THR A 548 -10.04 13.38 -14.33
C THR A 548 -8.96 14.02 -15.20
N SER A 549 -8.50 13.29 -16.19
CA SER A 549 -7.48 13.73 -17.14
C SER A 549 -7.96 14.92 -18.00
N GLU A 550 -9.26 14.99 -18.28
CA GLU A 550 -9.86 16.11 -19.01
C GLU A 550 -9.72 17.41 -18.22
N LEU A 551 -10.11 17.42 -16.95
CA LEU A 551 -9.99 18.59 -16.07
C LEU A 551 -8.52 19.00 -15.86
N VAL A 552 -7.62 18.04 -15.69
CA VAL A 552 -6.19 18.34 -15.56
C VAL A 552 -5.66 19.01 -16.81
N ARG A 553 -5.92 18.49 -18.00
CA ARG A 553 -5.49 19.12 -19.27
C ARG A 553 -6.11 20.49 -19.51
N GLN A 554 -7.31 20.73 -19.00
CA GLN A 554 -8.00 22.01 -19.13
C GLN A 554 -7.42 23.08 -18.20
N HIS A 555 -7.13 22.71 -16.97
CA HIS A 555 -6.88 23.66 -15.88
C HIS A 555 -5.41 23.74 -15.44
N LEU A 556 -4.61 22.69 -15.60
CA LEU A 556 -3.19 22.68 -15.23
C LEU A 556 -2.36 23.27 -16.39
N GLU A 557 -1.55 24.28 -16.08
CA GLU A 557 -0.64 24.94 -17.01
C GLU A 557 0.74 25.10 -16.38
N PHE A 558 1.79 24.47 -16.94
CA PHE A 558 3.16 24.71 -16.50
C PHE A 558 3.65 26.05 -17.04
N LEU A 559 4.18 26.89 -16.14
CA LEU A 559 4.76 28.17 -16.50
C LEU A 559 6.16 28.01 -17.11
N PRO A 560 6.54 28.80 -18.12
CA PRO A 560 7.86 28.71 -18.73
C PRO A 560 8.94 29.18 -17.76
N ILE A 561 9.87 28.31 -17.35
CA ILE A 561 10.94 28.60 -16.43
C ILE A 561 12.28 28.14 -17.05
N GLU A 562 13.25 29.07 -17.18
CA GLU A 562 14.59 28.76 -17.69
C GLU A 562 15.47 28.03 -16.66
N ASN A 563 15.21 28.24 -15.36
CA ASN A 563 15.95 27.58 -14.27
C ASN A 563 15.46 26.14 -14.07
N ASP A 564 16.31 25.15 -14.27
CA ASP A 564 15.97 23.73 -14.16
C ASP A 564 15.76 23.27 -12.73
N PHE A 565 16.20 24.02 -11.73
CA PHE A 565 15.92 23.80 -10.32
C PHE A 565 14.56 24.37 -9.87
N VAL A 566 13.72 24.83 -10.81
CA VAL A 566 12.41 25.40 -10.50
C VAL A 566 11.34 24.72 -11.34
N VAL A 567 10.27 24.31 -10.70
CA VAL A 567 9.02 23.90 -11.33
C VAL A 567 7.91 24.85 -10.90
N ALA A 568 7.21 25.44 -11.86
CA ALA A 568 6.10 26.33 -11.59
C ALA A 568 4.89 25.99 -12.46
N TYR A 569 3.72 26.04 -11.87
CA TYR A 569 2.48 25.76 -12.58
C TYR A 569 1.30 26.56 -12.01
N ARG A 570 0.26 26.66 -12.81
CA ARG A 570 -0.98 27.34 -12.50
C ARG A 570 -2.15 26.37 -12.64
N LEU A 571 -3.04 26.40 -11.67
CA LEU A 571 -4.37 25.80 -11.73
C LEU A 571 -5.33 26.96 -11.98
N LYS A 572 -5.88 27.06 -13.20
CA LYS A 572 -6.57 28.26 -13.72
C LYS A 572 -8.06 28.05 -13.86
N ASP A 573 -8.77 29.17 -13.97
CA ASP A 573 -10.18 29.22 -14.36
C ASP A 573 -11.09 28.44 -13.39
N HIS A 574 -10.97 28.67 -12.07
CA HIS A 574 -11.74 27.96 -11.04
C HIS A 574 -11.65 26.42 -11.16
N ALA A 575 -10.44 25.90 -11.28
CA ALA A 575 -10.17 24.47 -11.49
C ALA A 575 -10.98 23.59 -10.54
N GLY A 576 -11.72 22.62 -11.07
CA GLY A 576 -12.57 21.75 -10.24
C GLY A 576 -13.74 22.47 -9.52
N SER A 577 -14.14 23.64 -9.99
CA SER A 577 -15.10 24.54 -9.34
C SER A 577 -14.60 25.13 -8.03
N ASP A 578 -13.29 25.33 -7.91
CA ASP A 578 -12.65 25.99 -6.77
C ASP A 578 -13.15 27.43 -6.62
N GLU A 579 -13.20 27.93 -5.39
CA GLU A 579 -13.57 29.33 -5.14
C GLU A 579 -12.48 30.28 -5.59
N TRP A 580 -11.21 29.87 -5.60
CA TRP A 580 -10.10 30.66 -6.12
C TRP A 580 -10.04 30.59 -7.65
N GLN A 581 -9.88 31.76 -8.27
CA GLN A 581 -9.85 31.82 -9.74
C GLN A 581 -8.63 31.14 -10.30
N ASP A 582 -7.45 31.45 -9.76
CA ASP A 582 -6.18 30.89 -10.14
C ASP A 582 -5.34 30.57 -8.90
N ILE A 583 -4.69 29.43 -8.94
CA ILE A 583 -3.69 29.05 -7.93
C ILE A 583 -2.36 28.88 -8.66
N ILE A 584 -1.31 29.54 -8.19
CA ILE A 584 0.04 29.40 -8.73
C ILE A 584 0.92 28.73 -7.67
N VAL A 585 1.53 27.62 -8.04
CA VAL A 585 2.49 26.88 -7.21
C VAL A 585 3.86 26.99 -7.84
N ILE A 586 4.85 27.36 -7.03
CA ILE A 586 6.25 27.46 -7.45
C ILE A 586 7.09 26.67 -6.47
N LEU A 587 7.78 25.67 -6.98
CA LEU A 587 8.70 24.80 -6.25
C LEU A 587 10.13 25.22 -6.64
N ASN A 588 10.93 25.66 -5.67
CA ASN A 588 12.30 26.10 -5.88
C ASN A 588 13.29 25.22 -5.11
N ALA A 589 14.00 24.32 -5.79
CA ALA A 589 15.08 23.51 -5.21
C ALA A 589 16.46 24.20 -5.31
N ASP A 590 16.54 25.35 -5.98
CA ASP A 590 17.80 26.10 -6.09
C ASP A 590 18.27 26.57 -4.69
N LYS A 591 19.57 26.51 -4.44
CA LYS A 591 20.22 27.10 -3.25
C LYS A 591 20.16 28.62 -3.21
N SER A 592 19.64 29.25 -4.27
CA SER A 592 19.49 30.70 -4.42
C SER A 592 18.01 31.09 -4.52
N SER A 593 17.70 32.32 -4.11
CA SER A 593 16.38 32.89 -4.39
C SER A 593 16.20 33.07 -5.90
N VAL A 594 15.03 32.72 -6.40
CA VAL A 594 14.68 32.84 -7.81
C VAL A 594 13.55 33.85 -8.02
N ARG A 595 13.49 34.45 -9.21
CA ARG A 595 12.39 35.33 -9.61
C ARG A 595 11.63 34.70 -10.76
N VAL A 596 10.36 34.47 -10.55
CA VAL A 596 9.46 33.80 -11.49
C VAL A 596 8.46 34.81 -12.05
N ASN A 597 8.32 34.85 -13.38
CA ASN A 597 7.28 35.61 -14.04
C ASN A 597 5.93 34.91 -13.89
N ILE A 598 4.91 35.64 -13.49
CA ILE A 598 3.55 35.17 -13.33
C ILE A 598 2.58 36.11 -14.06
N PRO A 599 1.34 35.71 -14.33
CA PRO A 599 0.34 36.65 -14.81
C PRO A 599 0.23 37.88 -13.89
N GLU A 600 0.01 39.07 -14.48
CA GLU A 600 -0.17 40.28 -13.68
C GLU A 600 -1.48 40.20 -12.87
N GLY A 601 -1.40 40.44 -11.58
CA GLY A 601 -2.56 40.32 -10.69
C GLY A 601 -2.27 40.72 -9.25
N ARG A 602 -3.34 40.74 -8.44
CA ARG A 602 -3.27 40.81 -6.98
C ARG A 602 -3.48 39.40 -6.45
N TYR A 603 -2.56 38.95 -5.64
CA TYR A 603 -2.54 37.59 -5.11
C TYR A 603 -2.44 37.57 -3.58
N THR A 604 -3.14 36.66 -2.97
CA THR A 604 -2.95 36.26 -1.57
C THR A 604 -1.89 35.15 -1.50
N VAL A 605 -0.92 35.30 -0.62
CA VAL A 605 0.11 34.29 -0.36
C VAL A 605 -0.43 33.32 0.71
N VAL A 606 -0.49 32.03 0.41
CA VAL A 606 -0.97 30.98 1.33
C VAL A 606 0.10 29.97 1.73
N CYS A 607 1.22 29.93 0.98
CA CYS A 607 2.39 29.13 1.38
C CYS A 607 3.67 29.92 1.05
N CYS A 608 4.51 30.14 2.04
CA CYS A 608 5.87 30.66 1.87
C CYS A 608 6.72 30.39 3.13
N ASP A 609 8.03 30.28 2.94
CA ASP A 609 9.03 30.22 4.01
C ASP A 609 8.70 29.20 5.13
N GLY A 610 8.28 28.00 4.73
CA GLY A 610 7.96 26.92 5.69
C GLY A 610 6.66 27.14 6.46
N LYS A 611 5.76 27.97 5.97
CA LYS A 611 4.43 28.22 6.53
C LYS A 611 3.34 28.03 5.50
N VAL A 612 2.23 27.46 5.94
CA VAL A 612 1.00 27.35 5.14
C VAL A 612 -0.15 27.91 5.96
N ASP A 613 -0.93 28.81 5.39
CA ASP A 613 -2.14 29.37 6.00
C ASP A 613 -3.15 29.69 4.89
N GLU A 614 -4.25 28.95 4.84
CA GLU A 614 -5.34 29.15 3.87
C GLU A 614 -5.96 30.57 3.96
N GLN A 615 -5.96 31.18 5.14
CA GLN A 615 -6.49 32.53 5.35
C GLN A 615 -5.56 33.64 4.85
N GLY A 616 -4.32 33.29 4.50
CA GLY A 616 -3.34 34.17 3.89
C GLY A 616 -2.23 34.64 4.83
N LEU A 617 -1.00 34.60 4.31
CA LEU A 617 0.22 35.10 4.94
C LEU A 617 0.56 36.55 4.54
N GLY A 618 -0.21 37.11 3.61
CA GLY A 618 -0.03 38.45 3.07
C GLY A 618 -0.51 38.57 1.62
N GLU A 619 -0.45 39.79 1.07
CA GLU A 619 -0.88 40.07 -0.28
C GLU A 619 0.27 40.69 -1.11
N VAL A 620 0.28 40.37 -2.40
CA VAL A 620 1.22 40.93 -3.37
C VAL A 620 0.47 41.37 -4.64
N THR A 621 0.87 42.50 -5.22
CA THR A 621 0.37 42.95 -6.55
C THR A 621 1.58 42.99 -7.47
N CYS A 622 1.66 42.09 -8.42
CA CYS A 622 2.86 41.94 -9.24
C CYS A 622 2.60 41.12 -10.51
N ASN A 623 3.60 41.09 -11.37
CA ASN A 623 3.73 40.19 -12.52
C ASN A 623 5.00 39.33 -12.38
N LYS A 624 5.68 39.42 -11.23
CA LYS A 624 6.89 38.66 -10.94
C LYS A 624 7.05 38.50 -9.42
N VAL A 625 7.26 37.27 -8.98
CA VAL A 625 7.43 36.94 -7.56
C VAL A 625 8.83 36.44 -7.29
N GLN A 626 9.32 36.64 -6.06
CA GLN A 626 10.55 36.03 -5.56
C GLN A 626 10.20 34.85 -4.69
N VAL A 627 10.91 33.72 -4.92
CA VAL A 627 10.82 32.50 -4.09
C VAL A 627 12.15 32.27 -3.45
N ASN A 628 12.15 32.04 -2.15
CA ASN A 628 13.36 31.83 -1.36
C ASN A 628 14.07 30.49 -1.70
N PRO A 629 15.34 30.31 -1.31
CA PRO A 629 16.06 29.07 -1.59
C PRO A 629 15.36 27.84 -0.99
N GLN A 630 15.31 26.75 -1.74
CA GLN A 630 14.84 25.44 -1.28
C GLN A 630 13.49 25.55 -0.55
N SER A 631 12.51 26.20 -1.21
CA SER A 631 11.20 26.46 -0.63
C SER A 631 10.10 26.45 -1.68
N ALA A 632 8.87 26.37 -1.23
CA ALA A 632 7.69 26.53 -2.06
C ALA A 632 7.02 27.89 -1.84
N LEU A 633 6.34 28.36 -2.89
CA LEU A 633 5.42 29.50 -2.83
C LEU A 633 4.08 29.06 -3.44
N ILE A 634 2.98 29.26 -2.71
CA ILE A 634 1.62 29.10 -3.25
C ILE A 634 0.90 30.43 -3.06
N ILE A 635 0.33 30.92 -4.17
CA ILE A 635 -0.46 32.17 -4.21
C ILE A 635 -1.74 31.94 -5.00
N HIS A 636 -2.77 32.71 -4.68
CA HIS A 636 -4.05 32.67 -5.40
C HIS A 636 -4.65 34.06 -5.59
N ASN A 637 -5.63 34.18 -6.51
CA ASN A 637 -6.45 35.38 -6.71
C ASN A 637 -7.95 35.03 -6.79
#